data_5488a4e79d4803f28b3e9be56e189874
#
_entry.id   5488a4e79d4803f28b3e9be56e189874
#
_cell.length_a   1.000
_cell.length_b   1.000
_cell.length_c   1.000
_cell.angle_alpha   90.00
_cell.angle_beta   90.00
_cell.angle_gamma   90.00
#
_symmetry.space_group_name_H-M   'P 1'
#
loop_
_entity.id
_entity.type
_entity.pdbx_description
1 polymer ?
#
loop_
_entity_poly.entity_id
_entity_poly.type
_entity_poly.pdbx_seq_one_letter_code
_entity_poly.pdbx_strand_id
1 'polypeptide(L)'
;MKKEDVYMGKMEPSWGGNKHIKYITFSVTDECNLRCTYCYFTHKTHKNVMSFEVAKAAVDDILSNDEYLQFDGVVWDFIGGEPTIEMELIDQISDYIVYKMYKGNHKWLSCYHFMLGTNGLLYDSSPMQQYIKKHGTNLYVALTIDGSKEKHDLSRIKKDGSGSYDDVARILPLWKKQFGGNGTKSTFSHNDLPYLKDSIIHLWNLGIKNIAANVVFEDVWKLGDVDIYRDQLYQLANYVIENDLWYDYSVRFFDPVVGTPRSEKEMRGNQCGTGTMMAISTSGDYYPCVRFMPSAMTKNSFGKIGDIHSGVEPDKLRGFAALTTYNQSPQKCLDCTISGGCSWCSGFNYDASSIGTIFERQTFLCELHKANVEVNKYLWRQYELRKGKISPHRYQKMTTLSKRNRYLYIYSNSHFPSICGYYNHSKHIYNMDDKLLEKAFNYCEDNNYVPVFCGFKNLPNNYYGYQIITYKDYISKEDRIHDSCIPQLLITEEELTKELSIPNLIKNFIVHCEKDRLSCLIEKLHYIYGDNHNVNLNIMITENQCDVTPEHFVSEYDKFLCELKNIIISEWKNKNYININILTNELFANNNRYCGAGESSLFLSPDGNFYLCSAFYNQNQGGIIGNIEEGINNIYQNSCNMDSAPLCKDCNIRHCSRCIFKNKTKTGEISIPSEEQCVTSYLEYKYSKELAKEITDNNIFLPFEINKKLSYIAYPDPLEKTRGSGYMSRHLNTLVNKMEK
;
A
#
# COMPACT_ATOMS: atom_id res chain seq x y z
N MET A 1 -16.49 -13.48 -6.16
CA MET A 1 -16.04 -13.09 -4.81
C MET A 1 -16.84 -13.91 -3.81
N LYS A 2 -16.18 -14.64 -2.90
CA LYS A 2 -16.88 -15.31 -1.81
C LYS A 2 -17.45 -14.23 -0.88
N LYS A 3 -18.56 -14.52 -0.19
CA LYS A 3 -19.19 -13.59 0.77
C LYS A 3 -18.21 -13.09 1.84
N GLU A 4 -17.13 -13.84 2.09
CA GLU A 4 -16.05 -13.56 3.02
C GLU A 4 -15.06 -12.46 2.53
N ASP A 5 -15.12 -12.07 1.24
CA ASP A 5 -14.25 -11.04 0.64
C ASP A 5 -14.88 -9.63 0.66
N VAL A 6 -16.07 -9.47 1.24
CA VAL A 6 -16.75 -8.17 1.38
C VAL A 6 -16.29 -7.55 2.69
N TYR A 7 -15.53 -6.47 2.60
CA TYR A 7 -15.06 -5.71 3.76
C TYR A 7 -16.03 -4.61 4.13
N MET A 8 -16.24 -4.44 5.44
CA MET A 8 -16.97 -3.31 5.97
C MET A 8 -16.27 -1.99 5.60
N GLY A 9 -17.03 -0.99 5.16
CA GLY A 9 -16.47 0.30 4.72
C GLY A 9 -16.00 0.35 3.26
N LYS A 10 -15.87 -0.79 2.61
CA LYS A 10 -15.44 -0.83 1.21
C LYS A 10 -16.60 -0.44 0.28
N MET A 11 -16.42 0.65 -0.43
CA MET A 11 -17.31 1.01 -1.54
C MET A 11 -17.22 -0.04 -2.65
N GLU A 12 -18.25 -0.12 -3.47
CA GLU A 12 -18.20 -0.91 -4.70
C GLU A 12 -16.90 -0.62 -5.47
N PRO A 13 -16.28 -1.64 -6.10
CA PRO A 13 -15.11 -1.41 -6.93
C PRO A 13 -15.38 -0.27 -7.90
N SER A 14 -14.46 0.68 -7.98
CA SER A 14 -14.57 1.73 -8.98
C SER A 14 -14.71 1.08 -10.35
N TRP A 15 -15.65 1.57 -11.16
CA TRP A 15 -15.78 1.14 -12.54
C TRP A 15 -14.41 1.22 -13.25
N GLY A 16 -14.09 0.22 -14.07
CA GLY A 16 -12.80 0.11 -14.73
C GLY A 16 -11.77 -0.81 -14.04
N GLY A 17 -11.94 -1.17 -12.78
CA GLY A 17 -11.03 -2.08 -12.07
C GLY A 17 -9.60 -1.56 -12.02
N ASN A 18 -8.63 -2.29 -12.61
CA ASN A 18 -7.21 -1.91 -12.67
C ASN A 18 -6.87 -0.97 -13.84
N LYS A 19 -7.86 -0.54 -14.64
CA LYS A 19 -7.65 0.35 -15.77
C LYS A 19 -7.33 1.77 -15.33
N HIS A 20 -6.50 2.46 -16.11
CA HIS A 20 -6.20 3.87 -15.90
C HIS A 20 -7.30 4.73 -16.52
N ILE A 21 -8.20 5.30 -15.70
CA ILE A 21 -9.40 6.00 -16.13
C ILE A 21 -9.22 7.52 -15.99
N LYS A 22 -9.56 8.26 -17.05
CA LYS A 22 -9.66 9.73 -17.03
C LYS A 22 -11.01 10.14 -16.46
N TYR A 23 -11.02 11.09 -15.53
CA TYR A 23 -12.24 11.72 -15.00
C TYR A 23 -12.38 13.13 -15.55
N ILE A 24 -13.50 13.40 -16.21
CA ILE A 24 -13.85 14.68 -16.79
C ILE A 24 -15.21 15.10 -16.25
N THR A 25 -15.24 16.22 -15.55
CA THR A 25 -16.43 16.69 -14.86
C THR A 25 -16.96 17.97 -15.50
N PHE A 26 -18.19 17.94 -16.00
CA PHE A 26 -18.91 19.12 -16.49
C PHE A 26 -19.74 19.72 -15.37
N SER A 27 -19.47 20.99 -15.01
CA SER A 27 -20.36 21.78 -14.18
C SER A 27 -21.40 22.43 -15.07
N VAL A 28 -22.53 21.75 -15.28
CA VAL A 28 -23.52 22.18 -16.28
C VAL A 28 -24.36 23.40 -15.86
N THR A 29 -24.46 23.61 -14.52
CA THR A 29 -25.22 24.75 -13.97
C THR A 29 -24.72 25.14 -12.58
N ASP A 30 -24.76 26.43 -12.25
CA ASP A 30 -24.53 26.92 -10.89
C ASP A 30 -25.82 26.93 -10.06
N GLU A 31 -26.98 26.70 -10.67
CA GLU A 31 -28.27 26.68 -9.95
C GLU A 31 -28.47 25.38 -9.16
N CYS A 32 -29.06 25.50 -7.97
CA CYS A 32 -29.48 24.39 -7.14
C CYS A 32 -30.85 24.67 -6.53
N ASN A 33 -31.69 23.64 -6.45
CA ASN A 33 -32.98 23.69 -5.76
C ASN A 33 -32.88 23.49 -4.24
N LEU A 34 -31.67 23.23 -3.70
CA LEU A 34 -31.36 23.17 -2.27
C LEU A 34 -30.37 24.27 -1.83
N ARG A 35 -30.34 24.52 -0.49
CA ARG A 35 -29.39 25.40 0.20
C ARG A 35 -28.68 24.64 1.32
N CYS A 36 -27.94 23.57 0.98
CA CYS A 36 -27.27 22.75 1.98
C CYS A 36 -26.24 23.57 2.77
N THR A 37 -26.26 23.47 4.12
CA THR A 37 -25.41 24.27 5.02
C THR A 37 -23.92 23.96 4.92
N TYR A 38 -23.55 22.72 4.58
CA TYR A 38 -22.16 22.26 4.43
C TYR A 38 -21.65 22.26 2.98
N CYS A 39 -22.43 22.85 2.04
CA CYS A 39 -22.08 22.77 0.64
C CYS A 39 -20.83 23.61 0.32
N TYR A 40 -19.83 22.97 -0.26
CA TYR A 40 -18.61 23.64 -0.70
C TYR A 40 -18.80 24.55 -1.91
N PHE A 41 -19.90 24.41 -2.66
CA PHE A 41 -20.34 25.40 -3.65
C PHE A 41 -20.93 26.60 -2.90
N THR A 42 -20.09 27.57 -2.56
CA THR A 42 -20.49 28.72 -1.71
C THR A 42 -21.19 29.83 -2.50
N HIS A 43 -20.88 29.97 -3.80
CA HIS A 43 -21.37 31.03 -4.64
C HIS A 43 -22.49 30.57 -5.58
N LYS A 44 -23.61 30.07 -5.02
CA LYS A 44 -24.80 29.61 -5.76
C LYS A 44 -25.74 30.76 -6.22
N THR A 45 -25.28 31.98 -6.18
CA THR A 45 -26.11 33.17 -6.48
C THR A 45 -26.26 33.45 -7.97
N HIS A 46 -25.43 32.82 -8.80
CA HIS A 46 -25.47 33.00 -10.23
C HIS A 46 -26.27 31.87 -10.90
N LYS A 47 -27.13 32.24 -11.84
CA LYS A 47 -27.90 31.31 -12.68
C LYS A 47 -27.13 31.03 -13.98
N ASN A 48 -25.84 30.77 -13.88
CA ASN A 48 -25.06 30.42 -15.05
C ASN A 48 -25.38 28.98 -15.46
N VAL A 49 -25.69 28.78 -16.70
CA VAL A 49 -25.93 27.48 -17.34
C VAL A 49 -24.94 27.36 -18.48
N MET A 50 -24.33 26.19 -18.62
CA MET A 50 -23.45 25.85 -19.73
C MET A 50 -24.25 25.86 -21.04
N SER A 51 -23.78 26.48 -22.09
CA SER A 51 -24.39 26.34 -23.40
C SER A 51 -23.94 25.01 -24.05
N PHE A 52 -24.75 24.46 -24.93
CA PHE A 52 -24.37 23.27 -25.68
C PHE A 52 -23.12 23.53 -26.55
N GLU A 53 -22.94 24.71 -27.09
CA GLU A 53 -21.75 25.07 -27.90
C GLU A 53 -20.46 25.06 -27.05
N VAL A 54 -20.53 25.52 -25.82
CA VAL A 54 -19.40 25.43 -24.86
C VAL A 54 -19.08 23.96 -24.56
N ALA A 55 -20.07 23.12 -24.23
CA ALA A 55 -19.88 21.72 -23.98
C ALA A 55 -19.30 20.96 -25.18
N LYS A 56 -19.83 21.27 -26.38
CA LYS A 56 -19.36 20.72 -27.65
C LYS A 56 -17.89 21.08 -27.93
N ALA A 57 -17.50 22.31 -27.74
CA ALA A 57 -16.11 22.74 -27.89
C ALA A 57 -15.18 22.03 -26.92
N ALA A 58 -15.61 21.87 -25.67
CA ALA A 58 -14.84 21.08 -24.66
C ALA A 58 -14.70 19.63 -25.07
N VAL A 59 -15.75 18.95 -25.52
CA VAL A 59 -15.70 17.56 -25.98
C VAL A 59 -14.77 17.43 -27.19
N ASP A 60 -14.82 18.36 -28.13
CA ASP A 60 -13.96 18.37 -29.33
C ASP A 60 -12.49 18.52 -28.95
N ASP A 61 -12.15 19.46 -28.07
CA ASP A 61 -10.80 19.69 -27.57
C ASP A 61 -10.26 18.41 -26.85
N ILE A 62 -11.05 17.86 -25.93
CA ILE A 62 -10.66 16.69 -25.13
C ILE A 62 -10.44 15.46 -26.01
N LEU A 63 -11.34 15.16 -26.93
CA LEU A 63 -11.25 13.97 -27.79
C LEU A 63 -10.18 14.10 -28.88
N SER A 64 -9.73 15.33 -29.19
CA SER A 64 -8.63 15.57 -30.11
C SER A 64 -7.25 15.56 -29.46
N ASN A 65 -7.17 15.51 -28.13
CA ASN A 65 -5.91 15.57 -27.40
C ASN A 65 -5.27 14.17 -27.25
N ASP A 66 -4.22 13.91 -28.02
CA ASP A 66 -3.50 12.64 -28.04
C ASP A 66 -2.87 12.28 -26.68
N GLU A 67 -2.57 13.25 -25.81
CA GLU A 67 -2.04 12.97 -24.47
C GLU A 67 -3.03 12.16 -23.61
N TYR A 68 -4.32 12.27 -23.88
CA TYR A 68 -5.34 11.53 -23.16
C TYR A 68 -5.47 10.07 -23.63
N LEU A 69 -4.85 9.70 -24.75
CA LEU A 69 -4.81 8.31 -25.21
C LEU A 69 -4.01 7.38 -24.29
N GLN A 70 -3.24 7.90 -23.33
CA GLN A 70 -2.64 7.09 -22.27
C GLN A 70 -3.69 6.47 -21.31
N PHE A 71 -4.89 7.05 -21.20
CA PHE A 71 -5.95 6.52 -20.35
C PHE A 71 -6.73 5.43 -21.07
N ASP A 72 -7.03 4.33 -20.38
CA ASP A 72 -7.76 3.18 -20.93
C ASP A 72 -9.23 3.44 -21.17
N GLY A 73 -9.80 4.39 -20.46
CA GLY A 73 -11.20 4.78 -20.56
C GLY A 73 -11.47 6.12 -19.89
N VAL A 74 -12.74 6.52 -19.88
CA VAL A 74 -13.18 7.81 -19.37
C VAL A 74 -14.48 7.74 -18.57
N VAL A 75 -14.55 8.50 -17.49
CA VAL A 75 -15.80 8.85 -16.82
C VAL A 75 -16.14 10.29 -17.17
N TRP A 76 -17.32 10.48 -17.78
CA TRP A 76 -17.92 11.77 -18.03
C TRP A 76 -18.89 12.07 -16.89
N ASP A 77 -18.50 12.92 -15.97
CA ASP A 77 -19.24 13.21 -14.75
C ASP A 77 -19.97 14.55 -14.89
N PHE A 78 -21.27 14.55 -14.59
CA PHE A 78 -22.10 15.75 -14.63
C PHE A 78 -22.44 16.19 -13.22
N ILE A 79 -22.05 17.43 -12.92
CA ILE A 79 -22.31 18.10 -11.64
C ILE A 79 -22.84 19.51 -11.87
N GLY A 80 -22.95 20.25 -10.79
CA GLY A 80 -23.32 21.66 -10.75
C GLY A 80 -23.81 22.02 -9.36
N GLY A 81 -24.69 22.99 -9.27
CA GLY A 81 -25.53 23.15 -8.09
C GLY A 81 -26.41 21.89 -7.93
N GLU A 82 -27.30 21.68 -8.89
CA GLU A 82 -28.04 20.43 -9.09
C GLU A 82 -28.16 20.13 -10.58
N PRO A 83 -27.41 19.13 -11.08
CA PRO A 83 -27.35 18.90 -12.54
C PRO A 83 -28.67 18.44 -13.16
N THR A 84 -29.56 17.81 -12.40
CA THR A 84 -30.86 17.34 -12.92
C THR A 84 -31.82 18.48 -13.31
N ILE A 85 -31.48 19.72 -13.01
CA ILE A 85 -32.21 20.89 -13.51
C ILE A 85 -32.00 21.02 -15.03
N GLU A 86 -30.84 20.59 -15.54
CA GLU A 86 -30.41 20.74 -16.93
C GLU A 86 -30.34 19.39 -17.67
N MET A 87 -31.31 18.49 -17.44
CA MET A 87 -31.28 17.15 -18.03
C MET A 87 -31.30 17.11 -19.55
N GLU A 88 -32.00 18.06 -20.21
CA GLU A 88 -32.01 18.16 -21.67
C GLU A 88 -30.63 18.48 -22.22
N LEU A 89 -29.90 19.39 -21.57
CA LEU A 89 -28.54 19.72 -21.93
C LEU A 89 -27.59 18.55 -21.71
N ILE A 90 -27.72 17.85 -20.58
CA ILE A 90 -26.90 16.66 -20.25
C ILE A 90 -27.12 15.56 -21.30
N ASP A 91 -28.36 15.34 -21.73
CA ASP A 91 -28.69 14.36 -22.77
C ASP A 91 -28.04 14.73 -24.11
N GLN A 92 -28.13 16.01 -24.54
CA GLN A 92 -27.49 16.51 -25.74
C GLN A 92 -25.95 16.34 -25.69
N ILE A 93 -25.32 16.65 -24.54
CA ILE A 93 -23.87 16.51 -24.37
C ILE A 93 -23.50 15.01 -24.46
N SER A 94 -24.23 14.13 -23.79
CA SER A 94 -23.98 12.69 -23.78
C SER A 94 -24.10 12.08 -25.19
N ASP A 95 -25.11 12.46 -25.94
CA ASP A 95 -25.25 12.05 -27.34
C ASP A 95 -24.07 12.52 -28.19
N TYR A 96 -23.65 13.76 -28.00
CA TYR A 96 -22.55 14.32 -28.76
C TYR A 96 -21.23 13.62 -28.43
N ILE A 97 -20.97 13.33 -27.17
CA ILE A 97 -19.81 12.55 -26.74
C ILE A 97 -19.76 11.19 -27.44
N VAL A 98 -20.86 10.43 -27.39
CA VAL A 98 -20.94 9.09 -28.02
C VAL A 98 -20.76 9.21 -29.54
N TYR A 99 -21.43 10.18 -30.17
CA TYR A 99 -21.31 10.43 -31.61
C TYR A 99 -19.85 10.74 -32.03
N LYS A 100 -19.17 11.60 -31.28
CA LYS A 100 -17.78 12.00 -31.59
C LYS A 100 -16.81 10.84 -31.40
N MET A 101 -16.96 10.08 -30.30
CA MET A 101 -16.15 8.88 -30.07
C MET A 101 -16.36 7.84 -31.17
N TYR A 102 -17.61 7.62 -31.59
CA TYR A 102 -17.94 6.70 -32.67
C TYR A 102 -17.36 7.16 -34.02
N LYS A 103 -17.62 8.42 -34.40
CA LYS A 103 -17.16 8.98 -35.68
C LYS A 103 -15.63 9.03 -35.78
N GLY A 104 -14.94 9.32 -34.66
CA GLY A 104 -13.48 9.37 -34.57
C GLY A 104 -12.83 8.00 -34.34
N ASN A 105 -13.59 6.92 -34.23
CA ASN A 105 -13.09 5.61 -33.80
C ASN A 105 -12.22 5.70 -32.54
N HIS A 106 -12.62 6.54 -31.59
CA HIS A 106 -11.86 6.82 -30.40
C HIS A 106 -11.84 5.61 -29.47
N LYS A 107 -10.68 5.27 -28.90
CA LYS A 107 -10.52 4.06 -28.05
C LYS A 107 -11.45 4.03 -26.83
N TRP A 108 -11.86 5.20 -26.31
CA TRP A 108 -12.75 5.29 -25.17
C TRP A 108 -14.19 4.82 -25.47
N LEU A 109 -14.56 4.70 -26.74
CA LEU A 109 -15.89 4.16 -27.09
C LEU A 109 -16.14 2.76 -26.50
N SER A 110 -15.09 1.99 -26.33
CA SER A 110 -15.17 0.65 -25.70
C SER A 110 -15.09 0.68 -24.18
N CYS A 111 -14.78 1.82 -23.57
CA CYS A 111 -14.55 1.96 -22.14
C CYS A 111 -14.90 3.36 -21.65
N TYR A 112 -16.18 3.69 -21.63
CA TYR A 112 -16.67 4.96 -21.08
C TYR A 112 -17.84 4.74 -20.13
N HIS A 113 -18.07 5.72 -19.26
CA HIS A 113 -19.18 5.73 -18.33
C HIS A 113 -19.64 7.16 -18.07
N PHE A 114 -20.97 7.37 -18.02
CA PHE A 114 -21.55 8.60 -17.54
C PHE A 114 -21.80 8.50 -16.04
N MET A 115 -21.51 9.56 -15.31
CA MET A 115 -21.80 9.67 -13.89
C MET A 115 -22.60 10.93 -13.62
N LEU A 116 -23.60 10.85 -12.75
CA LEU A 116 -24.42 11.97 -12.36
C LEU A 116 -24.69 11.90 -10.85
N GLY A 117 -24.28 12.95 -10.12
CA GLY A 117 -24.58 13.09 -8.71
C GLY A 117 -25.78 14.02 -8.51
N THR A 118 -26.84 13.53 -7.82
CA THR A 118 -28.05 14.31 -7.62
C THR A 118 -28.53 14.34 -6.16
N ASN A 119 -29.22 15.42 -5.81
CA ASN A 119 -29.94 15.54 -4.55
C ASN A 119 -31.29 14.78 -4.55
N GLY A 120 -31.74 14.26 -5.69
CA GLY A 120 -32.89 13.39 -5.84
C GLY A 120 -34.24 14.07 -6.05
N LEU A 121 -34.37 15.38 -5.87
CA LEU A 121 -35.68 16.06 -5.96
C LEU A 121 -36.34 15.96 -7.33
N LEU A 122 -35.54 15.85 -8.39
CA LEU A 122 -35.99 15.73 -9.77
C LEU A 122 -35.74 14.34 -10.36
N TYR A 123 -35.44 13.35 -9.53
CA TYR A 123 -35.06 12.01 -10.00
C TYR A 123 -36.17 11.32 -10.81
N ASP A 124 -37.41 11.46 -10.43
CA ASP A 124 -38.57 10.86 -11.11
C ASP A 124 -39.17 11.75 -12.21
N SER A 125 -38.50 12.85 -12.58
CA SER A 125 -38.90 13.70 -13.70
C SER A 125 -38.81 12.96 -15.04
N SER A 126 -39.69 13.32 -15.99
CA SER A 126 -39.72 12.70 -17.33
C SER A 126 -38.35 12.80 -18.05
N PRO A 127 -37.67 13.95 -18.10
CA PRO A 127 -36.35 14.04 -18.74
C PRO A 127 -35.30 13.09 -18.09
N MET A 128 -35.25 13.04 -16.75
CA MET A 128 -34.35 12.15 -16.04
C MET A 128 -34.63 10.68 -16.35
N GLN A 129 -35.88 10.25 -16.34
CA GLN A 129 -36.24 8.85 -16.63
C GLN A 129 -36.01 8.47 -18.10
N GLN A 130 -36.15 9.40 -19.03
CA GLN A 130 -35.83 9.17 -20.45
C GLN A 130 -34.31 9.01 -20.62
N TYR A 131 -33.49 9.85 -19.95
CA TYR A 131 -32.05 9.76 -19.95
C TYR A 131 -31.56 8.44 -19.39
N ILE A 132 -32.11 7.99 -18.24
CA ILE A 132 -31.78 6.69 -17.65
C ILE A 132 -32.13 5.54 -18.63
N LYS A 133 -33.28 5.60 -19.27
CA LYS A 133 -33.70 4.59 -20.25
C LYS A 133 -32.72 4.52 -21.44
N LYS A 134 -32.22 5.66 -21.88
CA LYS A 134 -31.33 5.79 -23.05
C LYS A 134 -29.90 5.35 -22.75
N HIS A 135 -29.33 5.75 -21.61
CA HIS A 135 -27.92 5.59 -21.27
C HIS A 135 -27.63 4.59 -20.14
N GLY A 136 -28.68 3.94 -19.60
CA GLY A 136 -28.58 3.18 -18.34
C GLY A 136 -27.53 2.07 -18.28
N THR A 137 -27.10 1.52 -19.43
CA THR A 137 -26.03 0.51 -19.48
C THR A 137 -24.64 1.11 -19.18
N ASN A 138 -24.46 2.40 -19.46
CA ASN A 138 -23.20 3.13 -19.29
C ASN A 138 -23.37 4.33 -18.34
N LEU A 139 -24.36 4.27 -17.46
CA LEU A 139 -24.69 5.35 -16.53
C LEU A 139 -24.69 4.88 -15.09
N TYR A 140 -24.12 5.67 -14.22
CA TYR A 140 -24.29 5.55 -12.76
C TYR A 140 -24.87 6.85 -12.20
N VAL A 141 -25.97 6.73 -11.43
CA VAL A 141 -26.58 7.86 -10.75
C VAL A 141 -26.36 7.75 -9.24
N ALA A 142 -25.55 8.65 -8.69
CA ALA A 142 -25.28 8.73 -7.26
C ALA A 142 -26.35 9.61 -6.58
N LEU A 143 -27.23 8.96 -5.82
CA LEU A 143 -28.24 9.67 -5.02
C LEU A 143 -27.66 10.06 -3.67
N THR A 144 -27.90 11.29 -3.21
CA THR A 144 -27.46 11.74 -1.89
C THR A 144 -28.61 11.74 -0.89
N ILE A 145 -28.48 10.89 0.13
CA ILE A 145 -29.31 10.90 1.34
C ILE A 145 -28.41 10.81 2.56
N ASP A 146 -28.47 11.79 3.46
CA ASP A 146 -27.45 12.01 4.49
C ASP A 146 -27.66 11.21 5.79
N GLY A 147 -28.81 10.59 5.99
CA GLY A 147 -29.12 9.86 7.22
C GLY A 147 -30.59 9.88 7.59
N SER A 148 -30.87 9.94 8.90
CA SER A 148 -32.23 10.11 9.41
C SER A 148 -32.85 11.41 8.92
N LYS A 149 -34.18 11.52 9.01
CA LYS A 149 -34.91 12.73 8.58
C LYS A 149 -34.39 13.97 9.30
N GLU A 150 -34.20 13.86 10.63
CA GLU A 150 -33.73 14.95 11.48
C GLU A 150 -32.35 15.45 10.98
N LYS A 151 -31.41 14.55 10.77
CA LYS A 151 -30.06 14.90 10.28
C LYS A 151 -30.08 15.43 8.85
N HIS A 152 -30.82 14.80 7.97
CA HIS A 152 -30.90 15.17 6.56
C HIS A 152 -31.49 16.61 6.44
N ASP A 153 -32.64 16.86 7.09
CA ASP A 153 -33.35 18.12 7.03
C ASP A 153 -32.64 19.25 7.79
N LEU A 154 -31.74 18.94 8.74
CA LEU A 154 -30.90 19.93 9.43
C LEU A 154 -29.94 20.62 8.44
N SER A 155 -29.47 19.92 7.44
CA SER A 155 -28.45 20.43 6.53
C SER A 155 -28.93 20.59 5.10
N ARG A 156 -29.84 19.76 4.59
CA ARG A 156 -30.29 19.76 3.21
C ARG A 156 -31.67 20.42 3.06
N ILE A 157 -31.62 21.74 3.07
CA ILE A 157 -32.81 22.60 3.17
C ILE A 157 -33.21 23.09 1.78
N LYS A 158 -34.49 23.06 1.45
CA LYS A 158 -35.07 23.66 0.25
C LYS A 158 -35.02 25.19 0.29
N LYS A 159 -35.24 25.84 -0.85
CA LYS A 159 -35.26 27.32 -0.95
C LYS A 159 -36.32 27.98 -0.06
N ASP A 160 -37.39 27.28 0.25
CA ASP A 160 -38.49 27.74 1.12
C ASP A 160 -38.23 27.52 2.64
N GLY A 161 -37.09 26.89 2.95
CA GLY A 161 -36.71 26.58 4.35
C GLY A 161 -37.17 25.21 4.83
N SER A 162 -37.97 24.46 4.08
CA SER A 162 -38.39 23.12 4.45
C SER A 162 -37.27 22.08 4.18
N GLY A 163 -37.33 20.93 4.89
CA GLY A 163 -36.44 19.81 4.68
C GLY A 163 -36.70 19.10 3.35
N SER A 164 -35.74 18.32 2.87
CA SER A 164 -35.85 17.59 1.61
C SER A 164 -35.92 16.07 1.76
N TYR A 165 -35.85 15.55 3.00
CA TYR A 165 -35.81 14.13 3.24
C TYR A 165 -36.97 13.34 2.65
N ASP A 166 -38.22 13.80 2.86
CA ASP A 166 -39.41 13.09 2.43
C ASP A 166 -39.47 12.94 0.90
N ASP A 167 -39.03 13.96 0.15
CA ASP A 167 -38.94 13.92 -1.30
C ASP A 167 -37.93 12.86 -1.77
N VAL A 168 -36.75 12.80 -1.14
CA VAL A 168 -35.72 11.83 -1.48
C VAL A 168 -36.10 10.42 -1.06
N ALA A 169 -36.66 10.24 0.14
CA ALA A 169 -37.14 8.94 0.63
C ALA A 169 -38.19 8.32 -0.30
N ARG A 170 -39.09 9.15 -0.85
CA ARG A 170 -40.13 8.72 -1.79
C ARG A 170 -39.56 8.07 -3.04
N ILE A 171 -38.44 8.55 -3.56
CA ILE A 171 -37.86 8.05 -4.81
C ILE A 171 -36.87 6.89 -4.60
N LEU A 172 -36.45 6.61 -3.37
CA LEU A 172 -35.49 5.53 -3.07
C LEU A 172 -35.86 4.17 -3.67
N PRO A 173 -37.11 3.68 -3.61
CA PRO A 173 -37.48 2.40 -4.19
C PRO A 173 -37.22 2.35 -5.71
N LEU A 174 -37.52 3.45 -6.43
CA LEU A 174 -37.27 3.55 -7.86
C LEU A 174 -35.77 3.54 -8.17
N TRP A 175 -34.98 4.35 -7.49
CA TRP A 175 -33.52 4.41 -7.65
C TRP A 175 -32.87 3.06 -7.33
N LYS A 176 -33.27 2.39 -6.25
CA LYS A 176 -32.77 1.06 -5.90
C LYS A 176 -33.09 0.03 -6.96
N LYS A 177 -34.26 0.08 -7.56
CA LYS A 177 -34.64 -0.81 -8.66
C LYS A 177 -33.77 -0.59 -9.90
N GLN A 178 -33.44 0.65 -10.22
CA GLN A 178 -32.68 1.01 -11.44
C GLN A 178 -31.15 0.85 -11.28
N PHE A 179 -30.58 1.16 -10.12
CA PHE A 179 -29.13 1.18 -9.87
C PHE A 179 -28.67 0.27 -8.73
N GLY A 180 -29.54 -0.61 -8.23
CA GLY A 180 -29.24 -1.52 -7.13
C GLY A 180 -29.20 -0.86 -5.74
N GLY A 181 -29.08 0.47 -5.66
CA GLY A 181 -29.16 1.25 -4.42
C GLY A 181 -28.09 0.93 -3.38
N ASN A 182 -26.92 0.48 -3.81
CA ASN A 182 -25.92 -0.11 -2.91
C ASN A 182 -25.13 0.93 -2.10
N GLY A 183 -25.08 2.19 -2.54
CA GLY A 183 -24.26 3.18 -1.85
C GLY A 183 -24.81 4.60 -1.91
N THR A 184 -24.51 5.38 -0.88
CA THR A 184 -24.78 6.83 -0.81
C THR A 184 -23.64 7.56 -0.11
N LYS A 185 -23.61 8.90 -0.27
CA LYS A 185 -22.78 9.77 0.57
C LYS A 185 -23.57 10.25 1.78
N SER A 186 -22.88 10.36 2.92
CA SER A 186 -23.37 11.04 4.11
C SER A 186 -22.26 11.95 4.63
N THR A 187 -22.56 13.23 4.81
CA THR A 187 -21.57 14.23 5.25
C THR A 187 -21.94 14.77 6.62
N PHE A 188 -20.96 14.82 7.51
CA PHE A 188 -21.14 15.29 8.88
C PHE A 188 -20.29 16.54 9.14
N SER A 189 -20.87 17.46 9.89
CA SER A 189 -20.26 18.68 10.38
C SER A 189 -20.50 18.82 11.89
N HIS A 190 -19.98 19.87 12.52
CA HIS A 190 -20.18 20.13 13.95
C HIS A 190 -21.62 19.92 14.42
N ASN A 191 -22.60 20.50 13.71
CA ASN A 191 -24.00 20.55 14.18
C ASN A 191 -24.73 19.20 14.11
N ASP A 192 -24.28 18.26 13.28
CA ASP A 192 -24.96 17.01 13.02
C ASP A 192 -24.20 15.77 13.52
N LEU A 193 -23.06 15.95 14.20
CA LEU A 193 -22.32 14.84 14.84
C LEU A 193 -23.19 13.99 15.80
N PRO A 194 -24.08 14.54 16.64
CA PRO A 194 -24.92 13.74 17.56
C PRO A 194 -25.85 12.75 16.85
N TYR A 195 -26.11 12.95 15.56
CA TYR A 195 -26.97 12.09 14.75
C TYR A 195 -26.22 11.02 13.96
N LEU A 196 -24.88 10.89 14.12
CA LEU A 196 -24.05 10.06 13.26
C LEU A 196 -24.47 8.59 13.29
N LYS A 197 -24.53 7.98 14.47
CA LYS A 197 -24.91 6.57 14.64
C LYS A 197 -26.29 6.30 14.07
N ASP A 198 -27.28 7.05 14.49
CA ASP A 198 -28.67 6.83 14.11
C ASP A 198 -28.88 7.05 12.60
N SER A 199 -28.16 7.99 12.01
CA SER A 199 -28.18 8.24 10.57
C SER A 199 -27.62 7.06 9.77
N ILE A 200 -26.50 6.49 10.17
CA ILE A 200 -25.91 5.33 9.48
C ILE A 200 -26.83 4.11 9.60
N ILE A 201 -27.34 3.82 10.80
CA ILE A 201 -28.27 2.72 11.02
C ILE A 201 -29.56 2.92 10.20
N HIS A 202 -30.09 4.15 10.17
CA HIS A 202 -31.25 4.47 9.35
C HIS A 202 -31.05 4.16 7.87
N LEU A 203 -29.91 4.56 7.29
CA LEU A 203 -29.57 4.26 5.89
C LEU A 203 -29.46 2.76 5.63
N TRP A 204 -28.87 1.99 6.56
CA TRP A 204 -28.82 0.53 6.48
C TRP A 204 -30.24 -0.08 6.51
N ASN A 205 -31.11 0.41 7.36
CA ASN A 205 -32.51 -0.03 7.46
C ASN A 205 -33.30 0.30 6.17
N LEU A 206 -32.95 1.37 5.47
CA LEU A 206 -33.46 1.67 4.13
C LEU A 206 -32.88 0.71 3.05
N GLY A 207 -31.99 -0.21 3.41
CA GLY A 207 -31.37 -1.18 2.54
C GLY A 207 -30.22 -0.61 1.70
N ILE A 208 -29.68 0.55 2.06
CA ILE A 208 -28.46 1.12 1.47
C ILE A 208 -27.28 0.53 2.21
N LYS A 209 -26.52 -0.37 1.55
CA LYS A 209 -25.52 -1.19 2.24
C LYS A 209 -24.18 -0.47 2.46
N ASN A 210 -23.77 0.41 1.53
CA ASN A 210 -22.47 1.04 1.53
C ASN A 210 -22.57 2.56 1.76
N ILE A 211 -22.10 3.03 2.89
CA ILE A 211 -22.19 4.46 3.23
C ILE A 211 -20.81 5.11 3.10
N ALA A 212 -20.65 5.97 2.09
CA ALA A 212 -19.48 6.83 1.96
C ALA A 212 -19.57 8.01 2.94
N ALA A 213 -19.54 7.70 4.23
CA ALA A 213 -19.60 8.70 5.29
C ALA A 213 -18.31 9.52 5.33
N ASN A 214 -18.44 10.84 5.44
CA ASN A 214 -17.34 11.79 5.54
C ASN A 214 -17.62 12.82 6.61
N VAL A 215 -16.57 13.43 7.11
CA VAL A 215 -16.62 14.71 7.83
C VAL A 215 -16.19 15.82 6.88
N VAL A 216 -16.71 17.04 7.07
CA VAL A 216 -16.30 18.20 6.25
C VAL A 216 -14.82 18.53 6.47
N PHE A 217 -14.13 19.00 5.44
CA PHE A 217 -12.71 19.35 5.51
C PHE A 217 -12.47 20.73 6.11
N GLU A 218 -13.45 21.58 6.05
CA GLU A 218 -13.42 22.97 6.49
C GLU A 218 -13.19 23.06 8.02
N ASP A 219 -12.60 24.15 8.46
CA ASP A 219 -12.34 24.46 9.88
C ASP A 219 -13.63 24.90 10.60
N VAL A 220 -14.57 23.97 10.77
CA VAL A 220 -15.87 24.19 11.44
C VAL A 220 -15.94 23.52 12.81
N TRP A 221 -14.90 22.83 13.20
CA TRP A 221 -14.86 21.97 14.40
C TRP A 221 -14.64 22.77 15.67
N LYS A 222 -15.32 22.35 16.74
CA LYS A 222 -15.29 23.01 18.04
C LYS A 222 -14.74 22.11 19.13
N LEU A 223 -14.40 22.71 20.25
CA LEU A 223 -14.00 21.97 21.44
C LEU A 223 -15.14 21.01 21.86
N GLY A 224 -14.80 19.74 22.10
CA GLY A 224 -15.72 18.66 22.42
C GLY A 224 -16.24 17.83 21.24
N ASP A 225 -16.09 18.31 19.98
CA ASP A 225 -16.56 17.55 18.80
C ASP A 225 -15.87 16.20 18.66
N VAL A 226 -14.60 16.12 18.99
CA VAL A 226 -13.82 14.88 18.94
C VAL A 226 -14.40 13.82 19.87
N ASP A 227 -14.86 14.23 21.06
CA ASP A 227 -15.44 13.31 22.04
C ASP A 227 -16.84 12.85 21.61
N ILE A 228 -17.66 13.76 21.08
CA ILE A 228 -18.96 13.41 20.49
C ILE A 228 -18.77 12.43 19.34
N TYR A 229 -17.84 12.72 18.43
CA TYR A 229 -17.55 11.87 17.27
C TYR A 229 -17.07 10.47 17.70
N ARG A 230 -16.15 10.40 18.67
CA ARG A 230 -15.66 9.16 19.24
C ARG A 230 -16.80 8.33 19.85
N ASP A 231 -17.63 8.94 20.67
CA ASP A 231 -18.75 8.28 21.34
C ASP A 231 -19.76 7.74 20.30
N GLN A 232 -20.14 8.53 19.33
CA GLN A 232 -21.05 8.11 18.24
C GLN A 232 -20.48 6.92 17.45
N LEU A 233 -19.17 6.92 17.16
CA LEU A 233 -18.51 5.80 16.51
C LEU A 233 -18.46 4.54 17.39
N TYR A 234 -18.20 4.67 18.70
CA TYR A 234 -18.27 3.53 19.61
C TYR A 234 -19.67 2.93 19.68
N GLN A 235 -20.71 3.76 19.78
CA GLN A 235 -22.09 3.30 19.76
C GLN A 235 -22.44 2.58 18.45
N LEU A 236 -21.97 3.09 17.30
CA LEU A 236 -22.15 2.45 16.01
C LEU A 236 -21.37 1.13 15.91
N ALA A 237 -20.13 1.08 16.42
CA ALA A 237 -19.33 -0.14 16.46
C ALA A 237 -20.01 -1.22 17.33
N ASN A 238 -20.51 -0.86 18.51
CA ASN A 238 -21.26 -1.79 19.36
C ASN A 238 -22.50 -2.32 18.66
N TYR A 239 -23.26 -1.48 17.96
CA TYR A 239 -24.41 -1.91 17.17
C TYR A 239 -24.03 -2.96 16.12
N VAL A 240 -22.93 -2.76 15.41
CA VAL A 240 -22.39 -3.73 14.43
C VAL A 240 -22.00 -5.04 15.10
N ILE A 241 -21.33 -4.96 16.26
CA ILE A 241 -20.85 -6.12 17.03
C ILE A 241 -22.03 -6.94 17.57
N GLU A 242 -23.00 -6.29 18.16
CA GLU A 242 -24.15 -6.94 18.83
C GLU A 242 -25.10 -7.61 17.84
N ASN A 243 -25.24 -7.04 16.63
CA ASN A 243 -26.11 -7.54 15.59
C ASN A 243 -25.38 -8.37 14.52
N ASP A 244 -24.10 -8.65 14.70
CA ASP A 244 -23.25 -9.46 13.80
C ASP A 244 -23.23 -8.97 12.33
N LEU A 245 -23.20 -7.66 12.11
CA LEU A 245 -23.38 -7.01 10.79
C LEU A 245 -22.09 -6.87 9.96
N TRP A 246 -21.05 -7.62 10.24
CA TRP A 246 -19.70 -7.49 9.66
C TRP A 246 -19.64 -7.53 8.13
N TYR A 247 -20.56 -8.26 7.49
CA TYR A 247 -20.54 -8.51 6.05
C TYR A 247 -21.76 -7.98 5.31
N ASP A 248 -22.78 -7.54 6.03
CA ASP A 248 -24.04 -7.11 5.45
C ASP A 248 -24.05 -5.63 5.07
N TYR A 249 -23.30 -4.83 5.83
CA TYR A 249 -23.25 -3.37 5.69
C TYR A 249 -21.81 -2.84 5.79
N SER A 250 -21.59 -1.67 5.20
CA SER A 250 -20.31 -0.97 5.31
C SER A 250 -20.50 0.52 5.54
N VAL A 251 -19.53 1.11 6.23
CA VAL A 251 -19.40 2.55 6.40
C VAL A 251 -17.91 2.92 6.34
N ARG A 252 -17.58 4.02 5.65
CA ARG A 252 -16.18 4.42 5.45
C ARG A 252 -15.40 4.58 6.74
N PHE A 253 -16.04 4.97 7.83
CA PHE A 253 -15.38 5.11 9.14
C PHE A 253 -14.79 3.77 9.64
N PHE A 254 -15.35 2.64 9.22
CA PHE A 254 -14.90 1.30 9.59
C PHE A 254 -14.14 0.58 8.46
N ASP A 255 -13.67 1.35 7.46
CA ASP A 255 -12.83 0.76 6.42
C ASP A 255 -11.57 0.13 7.03
N PRO A 256 -11.23 -1.09 6.62
CA PRO A 256 -10.02 -1.78 7.10
C PRO A 256 -8.72 -1.00 6.92
N VAL A 257 -8.65 -0.05 6.00
CA VAL A 257 -7.45 0.79 5.80
C VAL A 257 -7.26 1.86 6.88
N VAL A 258 -8.33 2.23 7.61
CA VAL A 258 -8.28 3.30 8.62
C VAL A 258 -7.34 2.93 9.76
N GLY A 259 -6.32 3.77 9.97
CA GLY A 259 -5.32 3.57 11.01
C GLY A 259 -4.20 2.58 10.64
N THR A 260 -4.15 2.09 9.41
CA THR A 260 -2.98 1.35 8.91
C THR A 260 -1.87 2.33 8.50
N PRO A 261 -0.59 1.91 8.42
CA PRO A 261 0.44 2.74 7.79
C PRO A 261 0.18 2.86 6.28
N ARG A 262 0.63 3.93 5.67
CA ARG A 262 0.65 4.06 4.20
C ARG A 262 1.82 3.33 3.60
N SER A 263 1.62 2.73 2.45
CA SER A 263 2.70 2.14 1.66
C SER A 263 3.59 3.24 1.04
N GLU A 264 4.82 2.88 0.68
CA GLU A 264 5.74 3.79 -0.04
C GLU A 264 5.13 4.30 -1.35
N LYS A 265 4.43 3.46 -2.09
CA LYS A 265 3.70 3.84 -3.31
C LYS A 265 2.66 4.93 -3.05
N GLU A 266 1.92 4.82 -1.96
CA GLU A 266 0.94 5.84 -1.56
C GLU A 266 1.59 7.14 -1.10
N MET A 267 2.75 7.06 -0.44
CA MET A 267 3.52 8.23 -0.03
C MET A 267 4.11 8.99 -1.22
N ARG A 268 4.60 8.29 -2.24
CA ARG A 268 5.14 8.87 -3.48
C ARG A 268 4.06 9.29 -4.48
N GLY A 269 2.81 8.94 -4.26
CA GLY A 269 1.68 9.25 -5.14
C GLY A 269 0.88 10.48 -4.71
N ASN A 270 0.10 10.98 -5.65
CA ASN A 270 -0.98 11.93 -5.40
C ASN A 270 -2.31 11.18 -5.33
N GLN A 271 -2.80 10.91 -4.12
CA GLN A 271 -4.03 10.14 -3.91
C GLN A 271 -5.31 10.94 -4.09
N CYS A 272 -5.20 12.26 -4.22
CA CYS A 272 -6.33 13.14 -4.43
C CYS A 272 -6.87 13.08 -5.88
N GLY A 273 -6.06 12.61 -6.85
CA GLY A 273 -6.42 12.57 -8.27
C GLY A 273 -6.31 13.91 -9.01
N THR A 274 -6.04 15.02 -8.32
CA THR A 274 -5.77 16.31 -8.99
C THR A 274 -4.57 16.22 -9.92
N GLY A 275 -4.68 16.84 -11.09
CA GLY A 275 -3.67 16.73 -12.15
C GLY A 275 -3.96 15.63 -13.18
N THR A 276 -4.73 14.59 -12.82
CA THR A 276 -5.27 13.61 -13.77
C THR A 276 -6.77 13.83 -14.04
N MET A 277 -7.48 14.39 -13.08
CA MET A 277 -8.87 14.85 -13.22
C MET A 277 -8.91 16.21 -13.98
N MET A 278 -10.08 16.53 -14.53
CA MET A 278 -10.37 17.84 -15.10
C MET A 278 -11.82 18.20 -14.81
N ALA A 279 -12.06 19.47 -14.50
CA ALA A 279 -13.40 20.02 -14.36
C ALA A 279 -13.58 21.22 -15.30
N ILE A 280 -14.75 21.32 -15.91
CA ILE A 280 -15.13 22.32 -16.90
C ILE A 280 -16.24 23.18 -16.32
N SER A 281 -16.03 24.47 -16.22
CA SER A 281 -17.04 25.41 -15.73
C SER A 281 -18.14 25.68 -16.77
N THR A 282 -19.21 26.34 -16.34
CA THR A 282 -20.28 26.80 -17.25
C THR A 282 -19.80 27.69 -18.36
N SER A 283 -18.68 28.41 -18.19
CA SER A 283 -18.04 29.26 -19.19
C SER A 283 -17.05 28.56 -20.13
N GLY A 284 -16.74 27.28 -19.89
CA GLY A 284 -15.74 26.51 -20.64
C GLY A 284 -14.31 26.65 -20.14
N ASP A 285 -14.11 27.21 -18.94
CA ASP A 285 -12.79 27.23 -18.28
C ASP A 285 -12.46 25.88 -17.68
N TYR A 286 -11.19 25.46 -17.78
CA TYR A 286 -10.69 24.20 -17.25
C TYR A 286 -10.01 24.37 -15.88
N TYR A 287 -10.30 23.45 -14.96
CA TYR A 287 -9.76 23.39 -13.60
C TYR A 287 -9.24 22.00 -13.27
N PRO A 288 -8.26 21.85 -12.34
CA PRO A 288 -7.70 20.54 -11.94
C PRO A 288 -8.73 19.60 -11.32
N CYS A 289 -9.74 20.15 -10.64
CA CYS A 289 -10.97 19.49 -10.16
C CYS A 289 -11.98 20.55 -9.74
N VAL A 290 -13.19 20.12 -9.42
CA VAL A 290 -14.31 21.01 -9.03
C VAL A 290 -14.01 21.90 -7.80
N ARG A 291 -13.13 21.46 -6.91
CA ARG A 291 -12.75 22.23 -5.71
C ARG A 291 -11.84 23.43 -6.01
N PHE A 292 -11.33 23.57 -7.22
CA PHE A 292 -10.56 24.73 -7.67
C PHE A 292 -11.40 25.73 -8.49
N MET A 293 -12.67 25.44 -8.72
CA MET A 293 -13.57 26.39 -9.37
C MET A 293 -13.84 27.59 -8.47
N PRO A 294 -14.09 28.79 -9.05
CA PRO A 294 -14.42 29.99 -8.27
C PRO A 294 -15.62 29.80 -7.32
N SER A 295 -16.58 28.94 -7.70
CA SER A 295 -17.74 28.60 -6.88
C SER A 295 -17.39 27.82 -5.59
N ALA A 296 -16.20 27.22 -5.51
CA ALA A 296 -15.75 26.40 -4.38
C ALA A 296 -14.59 27.03 -3.58
N MET A 297 -13.95 28.07 -4.09
CA MET A 297 -12.86 28.79 -3.43
C MET A 297 -13.40 29.94 -2.56
N THR A 298 -12.85 30.12 -1.37
CA THR A 298 -13.33 31.12 -0.39
C THR A 298 -12.28 32.18 -0.02
N LYS A 299 -11.02 31.80 0.11
CA LYS A 299 -9.92 32.70 0.51
C LYS A 299 -8.94 32.96 -0.62
N ASN A 300 -8.51 31.92 -1.28
CA ASN A 300 -7.56 31.97 -2.37
C ASN A 300 -8.29 31.59 -3.67
N SER A 301 -7.95 32.26 -4.79
CA SER A 301 -8.43 31.86 -6.11
C SER A 301 -7.29 31.20 -6.87
N PHE A 302 -7.51 30.00 -7.35
CA PHE A 302 -6.60 29.35 -8.30
C PHE A 302 -7.02 29.74 -9.71
N GLY A 303 -6.08 30.20 -10.51
CA GLY A 303 -6.35 30.50 -11.94
C GLY A 303 -6.76 29.21 -12.67
N LYS A 304 -7.59 29.34 -13.71
CA LYS A 304 -7.92 28.26 -14.63
C LYS A 304 -6.64 27.62 -15.20
N ILE A 305 -6.67 26.32 -15.48
CA ILE A 305 -5.56 25.60 -16.13
C ILE A 305 -5.64 25.64 -17.67
N GLY A 306 -6.65 26.25 -18.23
CA GLY A 306 -6.91 26.36 -19.65
C GLY A 306 -8.38 26.66 -19.92
N ASP A 307 -8.78 26.59 -21.17
CA ASP A 307 -10.17 26.74 -21.59
C ASP A 307 -10.43 26.06 -22.95
N ILE A 308 -11.69 26.11 -23.39
CA ILE A 308 -12.14 25.50 -24.66
C ILE A 308 -11.49 26.10 -25.92
N HIS A 309 -10.76 27.19 -25.83
CA HIS A 309 -10.10 27.87 -26.97
C HIS A 309 -8.60 27.61 -27.01
N SER A 310 -7.97 27.57 -25.82
CA SER A 310 -6.52 27.41 -25.69
C SER A 310 -6.10 25.97 -25.30
N GLY A 311 -7.06 25.12 -24.94
CA GLY A 311 -6.76 23.82 -24.36
C GLY A 311 -6.16 23.94 -22.97
N VAL A 312 -5.55 22.88 -22.49
CA VAL A 312 -4.87 22.84 -21.19
C VAL A 312 -3.47 23.45 -21.30
N GLU A 313 -3.13 24.37 -20.40
CA GLU A 313 -1.79 24.95 -20.29
C GLU A 313 -0.87 24.03 -19.47
N PRO A 314 0.14 23.39 -20.09
CA PRO A 314 0.96 22.34 -19.41
C PRO A 314 1.67 22.84 -18.14
N ASP A 315 2.16 24.07 -18.12
CA ASP A 315 2.87 24.65 -16.98
C ASP A 315 1.97 24.74 -15.73
N LYS A 316 0.69 24.98 -15.89
CA LYS A 316 -0.27 25.06 -14.80
C LYS A 316 -0.56 23.68 -14.16
N LEU A 317 -0.31 22.58 -14.88
CA LEU A 317 -0.42 21.23 -14.35
C LEU A 317 0.85 20.71 -13.67
N ARG A 318 2.01 21.34 -13.89
CA ARG A 318 3.30 20.85 -13.35
C ARG A 318 3.29 20.72 -11.82
N GLY A 319 2.68 21.66 -11.10
CA GLY A 319 2.54 21.60 -9.65
C GLY A 319 1.78 20.36 -9.19
N PHE A 320 0.70 20.02 -9.88
CA PHE A 320 -0.12 18.84 -9.56
C PHE A 320 0.58 17.53 -9.94
N ALA A 321 1.34 17.51 -11.03
CA ALA A 321 2.15 16.37 -11.43
C ALA A 321 3.29 16.08 -10.41
N ALA A 322 3.84 17.14 -9.82
CA ALA A 322 4.86 17.07 -8.79
C ALA A 322 4.29 16.76 -7.38
N LEU A 323 2.97 16.88 -7.18
CA LEU A 323 2.34 16.72 -5.87
C LEU A 323 2.38 15.26 -5.41
N THR A 324 2.95 15.03 -4.24
CA THR A 324 2.97 13.74 -3.57
C THR A 324 2.52 13.89 -2.13
N THR A 325 2.20 12.78 -1.48
CA THR A 325 1.94 12.80 -0.03
C THR A 325 3.17 13.27 0.75
N TYR A 326 4.39 12.96 0.28
CA TYR A 326 5.63 13.40 0.91
C TYR A 326 5.78 14.93 0.89
N ASN A 327 5.70 15.55 -0.28
CA ASN A 327 6.09 16.96 -0.42
C ASN A 327 5.03 17.97 0.03
N GLN A 328 3.80 17.54 0.26
CA GLN A 328 2.76 18.39 0.85
C GLN A 328 2.62 18.25 2.37
N SER A 329 3.13 17.17 2.95
CA SER A 329 2.86 16.81 4.35
C SER A 329 3.92 17.37 5.31
N PRO A 330 3.52 17.97 6.44
CA PRO A 330 4.46 18.32 7.50
C PRO A 330 5.05 17.06 8.13
N GLN A 331 6.21 17.18 8.80
CA GLN A 331 6.95 16.05 9.37
C GLN A 331 6.08 15.16 10.27
N LYS A 332 5.24 15.76 11.13
CA LYS A 332 4.29 15.00 11.98
C LYS A 332 3.35 14.06 11.20
N CYS A 333 3.05 14.36 9.93
CA CYS A 333 2.24 13.49 9.07
C CYS A 333 3.07 12.43 8.37
N LEU A 334 4.35 12.71 8.08
CA LEU A 334 5.28 11.74 7.51
C LEU A 334 5.61 10.63 8.52
N ASP A 335 5.79 11.00 9.77
CA ASP A 335 6.08 10.08 10.88
C ASP A 335 4.82 9.36 11.43
N CYS A 336 3.64 9.71 10.91
CA CYS A 336 2.37 9.19 11.42
C CYS A 336 2.17 7.72 11.07
N THR A 337 2.17 6.85 12.10
CA THR A 337 1.99 5.40 11.96
C THR A 337 0.57 4.96 11.63
N ILE A 338 -0.40 5.86 11.80
CA ILE A 338 -1.84 5.62 11.60
C ILE A 338 -2.42 6.43 10.42
N SER A 339 -1.59 6.78 9.45
CA SER A 339 -1.96 7.70 8.36
C SER A 339 -2.91 7.12 7.31
N GLY A 340 -3.13 5.80 7.28
CA GLY A 340 -4.09 5.15 6.38
C GLY A 340 -5.51 5.60 6.66
N GLY A 341 -6.27 5.89 5.61
CA GLY A 341 -7.62 6.45 5.72
C GLY A 341 -7.70 7.92 6.14
N CYS A 342 -6.57 8.57 6.50
CA CYS A 342 -6.55 10.00 6.81
C CYS A 342 -6.80 10.82 5.55
N SER A 343 -7.95 11.48 5.47
CA SER A 343 -8.40 12.24 4.32
C SER A 343 -7.76 13.62 4.22
N TRP A 344 -7.60 14.13 2.99
CA TRP A 344 -7.17 15.49 2.67
C TRP A 344 -7.68 15.91 1.30
N CYS A 345 -7.69 17.22 1.02
CA CYS A 345 -8.16 17.78 -0.23
C CYS A 345 -7.19 18.86 -0.71
N SER A 346 -6.65 18.72 -1.93
CA SER A 346 -5.71 19.69 -2.51
C SER A 346 -6.36 21.08 -2.69
N GLY A 347 -7.63 21.12 -3.12
CA GLY A 347 -8.35 22.38 -3.27
C GLY A 347 -8.55 23.08 -1.93
N PHE A 348 -8.94 22.35 -0.89
CA PHE A 348 -9.04 22.91 0.46
C PHE A 348 -7.66 23.33 1.01
N ASN A 349 -6.61 22.52 0.80
CA ASN A 349 -5.25 22.89 1.20
C ASN A 349 -4.84 24.22 0.58
N TYR A 350 -5.11 24.40 -0.73
CA TYR A 350 -4.81 25.63 -1.46
C TYR A 350 -5.59 26.82 -0.91
N ASP A 351 -6.91 26.66 -0.75
CA ASP A 351 -7.81 27.73 -0.27
C ASP A 351 -7.50 28.16 1.17
N ALA A 352 -7.16 27.21 2.06
CA ALA A 352 -6.83 27.45 3.45
C ALA A 352 -5.39 27.90 3.69
N SER A 353 -4.48 27.71 2.72
CA SER A 353 -3.08 28.12 2.80
C SER A 353 -2.93 29.64 2.92
N SER A 354 -1.96 30.10 3.69
CA SER A 354 -1.65 31.53 3.86
C SER A 354 -1.12 32.19 2.58
N ILE A 355 -0.49 31.39 1.69
CA ILE A 355 0.14 31.87 0.46
C ILE A 355 -0.47 31.31 -0.82
N GLY A 356 -1.54 30.49 -0.71
CA GLY A 356 -2.16 29.83 -1.85
C GLY A 356 -1.25 28.75 -2.48
N THR A 357 -1.01 27.65 -1.75
CA THR A 357 -0.21 26.53 -2.25
C THR A 357 -0.87 25.18 -1.97
N ILE A 358 -0.72 24.23 -2.91
CA ILE A 358 -1.17 22.84 -2.73
C ILE A 358 -0.20 22.02 -1.89
N PHE A 359 1.01 22.53 -1.62
CA PHE A 359 2.06 21.84 -0.88
C PHE A 359 2.01 22.08 0.64
N GLU A 360 0.93 22.66 1.15
CA GLU A 360 0.68 22.90 2.57
C GLU A 360 -0.54 22.12 3.05
N ARG A 361 -0.33 20.89 3.51
CA ARG A 361 -1.41 20.04 3.99
C ARG A 361 -2.05 20.60 5.26
N GLN A 362 -3.34 20.85 5.21
CA GLN A 362 -4.13 21.23 6.38
C GLN A 362 -4.41 20.01 7.28
N THR A 363 -4.37 20.21 8.60
CA THR A 363 -4.47 19.12 9.59
C THR A 363 -5.63 19.28 10.56
N PHE A 364 -6.67 20.04 10.23
CA PHE A 364 -7.86 20.27 11.08
C PHE A 364 -8.58 18.98 11.48
N LEU A 365 -8.51 17.94 10.63
CA LEU A 365 -9.17 16.66 10.88
C LEU A 365 -8.29 15.66 11.67
N CYS A 366 -7.09 16.07 12.12
CA CYS A 366 -6.14 15.13 12.72
C CYS A 366 -6.72 14.43 13.95
N GLU A 367 -7.33 15.18 14.89
CA GLU A 367 -7.87 14.60 16.12
C GLU A 367 -9.12 13.75 15.87
N LEU A 368 -9.97 14.13 14.93
CA LEU A 368 -11.10 13.29 14.49
C LEU A 368 -10.59 11.98 13.86
N HIS A 369 -9.54 12.04 13.04
CA HIS A 369 -8.95 10.82 12.49
C HIS A 369 -8.40 9.90 13.58
N LYS A 370 -7.70 10.43 14.58
CA LYS A 370 -7.19 9.65 15.72
C LYS A 370 -8.33 8.97 16.49
N ALA A 371 -9.42 9.68 16.75
CA ALA A 371 -10.61 9.13 17.39
C ALA A 371 -11.24 8.00 16.55
N ASN A 372 -11.31 8.19 15.23
CA ASN A 372 -11.80 7.14 14.33
C ASN A 372 -10.89 5.89 14.35
N VAL A 373 -9.58 6.07 14.34
CA VAL A 373 -8.61 4.96 14.42
C VAL A 373 -8.76 4.17 15.71
N GLU A 374 -8.95 4.86 16.84
CA GLU A 374 -9.19 4.24 18.14
C GLU A 374 -10.40 3.29 18.08
N VAL A 375 -11.54 3.79 17.60
CA VAL A 375 -12.76 2.98 17.48
C VAL A 375 -12.63 1.87 16.45
N ASN A 376 -11.93 2.12 15.35
CA ASN A 376 -11.70 1.12 14.30
C ASN A 376 -10.86 -0.05 14.84
N LYS A 377 -9.80 0.22 15.61
CA LYS A 377 -9.01 -0.80 16.31
C LYS A 377 -9.90 -1.63 17.26
N TYR A 378 -10.77 -0.97 18.05
CA TYR A 378 -11.72 -1.64 18.92
C TYR A 378 -12.66 -2.56 18.14
N LEU A 379 -13.30 -2.08 17.10
CA LEU A 379 -14.24 -2.83 16.27
C LEU A 379 -13.57 -4.11 15.71
N TRP A 380 -12.41 -3.98 15.05
CA TRP A 380 -11.73 -5.09 14.42
C TRP A 380 -11.13 -6.07 15.44
N ARG A 381 -10.77 -5.60 16.62
CA ARG A 381 -10.39 -6.48 17.75
C ARG A 381 -11.58 -7.32 18.22
N GLN A 382 -12.76 -6.76 18.34
CA GLN A 382 -13.99 -7.50 18.68
C GLN A 382 -14.35 -8.54 17.60
N TYR A 383 -14.12 -8.22 16.34
CA TYR A 383 -14.24 -9.19 15.24
C TYR A 383 -13.35 -10.41 15.47
N GLU A 384 -12.08 -10.21 15.75
CA GLU A 384 -11.10 -11.28 15.96
C GLU A 384 -11.47 -12.17 17.16
N LEU A 385 -11.85 -11.55 18.26
CA LEU A 385 -12.27 -12.27 19.48
C LEU A 385 -13.52 -13.12 19.25
N ARG A 386 -14.50 -12.62 18.48
CA ARG A 386 -15.76 -13.32 18.26
C ARG A 386 -15.71 -14.35 17.12
N LYS A 387 -14.94 -14.08 16.08
CA LYS A 387 -14.88 -14.93 14.88
C LYS A 387 -13.71 -15.91 14.91
N GLY A 388 -12.71 -15.72 15.77
CA GLY A 388 -11.49 -16.53 15.81
C GLY A 388 -10.66 -16.44 14.54
N LYS A 389 -10.79 -15.35 13.77
CA LYS A 389 -10.10 -15.15 12.48
C LYS A 389 -9.39 -13.81 12.47
N ILE A 390 -8.34 -13.68 11.67
CA ILE A 390 -7.68 -12.38 11.40
C ILE A 390 -8.70 -11.42 10.80
N SER A 391 -8.73 -10.20 11.34
CA SER A 391 -9.60 -9.15 10.77
C SER A 391 -9.09 -8.64 9.43
N PRO A 392 -9.99 -8.13 8.57
CA PRO A 392 -9.60 -7.42 7.35
C PRO A 392 -8.65 -6.25 7.61
N HIS A 393 -8.81 -5.53 8.71
CA HIS A 393 -7.92 -4.44 9.13
C HIS A 393 -6.49 -4.94 9.40
N ARG A 394 -6.35 -6.01 10.16
CA ARG A 394 -5.05 -6.60 10.48
C ARG A 394 -4.39 -7.17 9.22
N TYR A 395 -5.15 -7.85 8.36
CA TYR A 395 -4.66 -8.33 7.08
C TYR A 395 -4.14 -7.18 6.20
N GLN A 396 -4.90 -6.08 6.11
CA GLN A 396 -4.49 -4.88 5.36
C GLN A 396 -3.19 -4.27 5.95
N LYS A 397 -3.12 -4.15 7.28
CA LYS A 397 -1.93 -3.66 7.98
C LYS A 397 -0.71 -4.55 7.67
N MET A 398 -0.84 -5.86 7.82
CA MET A 398 0.22 -6.83 7.52
C MET A 398 0.70 -6.73 6.07
N THR A 399 -0.23 -6.67 5.11
CA THR A 399 0.09 -6.55 3.68
C THR A 399 0.85 -5.25 3.37
N THR A 400 0.51 -4.16 4.05
CA THR A 400 1.20 -2.87 3.89
C THR A 400 2.59 -2.91 4.52
N LEU A 401 2.71 -3.49 5.71
CA LEU A 401 3.99 -3.60 6.42
C LEU A 401 4.96 -4.55 5.73
N SER A 402 4.48 -5.67 5.18
CA SER A 402 5.32 -6.58 4.41
C SER A 402 5.93 -5.91 3.16
N LYS A 403 5.21 -4.96 2.56
CA LYS A 403 5.75 -4.14 1.47
C LYS A 403 6.80 -3.11 1.93
N ARG A 404 6.83 -2.74 3.20
CA ARG A 404 7.86 -1.88 3.79
C ARG A 404 9.09 -2.66 4.24
N ASN A 405 9.03 -4.00 4.24
CA ASN A 405 10.11 -4.89 4.67
C ASN A 405 10.67 -4.55 6.07
N ARG A 406 9.81 -4.24 7.03
CA ARG A 406 10.20 -3.98 8.43
C ARG A 406 9.81 -5.18 9.30
N TYR A 407 10.80 -5.86 9.87
CA TYR A 407 10.61 -7.11 10.61
C TYR A 407 11.20 -7.05 11.99
N LEU A 408 10.49 -7.61 12.99
CA LEU A 408 11.04 -7.88 14.31
C LEU A 408 11.11 -9.41 14.50
N TYR A 409 12.33 -9.93 14.56
CA TYR A 409 12.58 -11.34 14.86
C TYR A 409 12.49 -11.56 16.36
N ILE A 410 11.61 -12.46 16.79
CA ILE A 410 11.31 -12.74 18.21
C ILE A 410 11.65 -14.18 18.48
N TYR A 411 12.65 -14.44 19.34
CA TYR A 411 13.03 -15.80 19.71
C TYR A 411 12.25 -16.28 20.93
N SER A 412 11.71 -17.50 20.85
CA SER A 412 11.01 -18.15 21.96
C SER A 412 11.95 -18.52 23.11
N ASN A 413 13.17 -18.91 22.77
CA ASN A 413 14.18 -19.32 23.72
C ASN A 413 15.60 -19.11 23.20
N SER A 414 16.59 -19.16 24.11
CA SER A 414 18.00 -18.95 23.79
C SER A 414 18.68 -20.09 23.03
N HIS A 415 18.02 -21.24 22.88
CA HIS A 415 18.54 -22.40 22.13
C HIS A 415 18.07 -22.45 20.69
N PHE A 416 17.11 -21.60 20.29
CA PHE A 416 16.69 -21.56 18.90
C PHE A 416 17.87 -21.23 18.00
N PRO A 417 18.11 -21.99 16.92
CA PRO A 417 19.27 -21.81 16.06
C PRO A 417 19.26 -20.44 15.39
N SER A 418 20.44 -19.89 15.13
CA SER A 418 20.57 -18.63 14.43
C SER A 418 19.96 -18.72 13.03
N ILE A 419 19.09 -17.78 12.68
CA ILE A 419 18.49 -17.68 11.33
C ILE A 419 19.59 -17.54 10.26
N CYS A 420 20.69 -16.86 10.59
CA CYS A 420 21.83 -16.64 9.71
C CYS A 420 22.89 -17.75 9.79
N GLY A 421 22.63 -18.81 10.51
CA GLY A 421 23.52 -19.98 10.64
C GLY A 421 24.74 -19.79 11.53
N TYR A 422 24.86 -18.69 12.29
CA TYR A 422 25.94 -18.54 13.29
C TYR A 422 25.68 -19.42 14.50
N TYR A 423 26.73 -20.03 15.07
CA TYR A 423 26.60 -20.81 16.30
C TYR A 423 26.03 -19.95 17.45
N ASN A 424 25.24 -20.60 18.29
CA ASN A 424 24.71 -19.97 19.49
C ASN A 424 25.66 -20.22 20.67
N HIS A 425 26.34 -19.17 21.13
CA HIS A 425 27.24 -19.19 22.28
C HIS A 425 26.57 -18.73 23.59
N SER A 426 25.23 -18.60 23.61
CA SER A 426 24.53 -18.21 24.83
C SER A 426 24.76 -19.22 25.94
N LYS A 427 25.32 -18.78 27.06
CA LYS A 427 25.57 -19.60 28.26
C LYS A 427 24.35 -19.66 29.19
N HIS A 428 23.38 -18.80 28.97
CA HIS A 428 22.18 -18.71 29.82
C HIS A 428 20.96 -19.24 29.09
N ILE A 429 20.13 -20.00 29.80
CA ILE A 429 18.86 -20.53 29.27
C ILE A 429 17.78 -19.51 29.61
N TYR A 430 17.31 -18.79 28.61
CA TYR A 430 16.14 -17.91 28.69
C TYR A 430 15.02 -18.48 27.84
N ASN A 431 13.82 -18.46 28.37
CA ASN A 431 12.58 -18.72 27.65
C ASN A 431 11.72 -17.46 27.73
N MET A 432 11.16 -17.03 26.61
CA MET A 432 10.21 -15.92 26.58
C MET A 432 8.91 -16.36 27.23
N ASP A 433 8.45 -15.62 28.23
CA ASP A 433 7.15 -15.86 28.83
C ASP A 433 6.02 -15.19 28.02
N ASP A 434 4.77 -15.59 28.31
CA ASP A 434 3.60 -15.11 27.58
C ASP A 434 3.40 -13.58 27.72
N LYS A 435 3.79 -12.97 28.84
CA LYS A 435 3.67 -11.53 29.06
C LYS A 435 4.68 -10.77 28.21
N LEU A 436 5.90 -11.26 28.12
CA LEU A 436 6.93 -10.66 27.28
C LEU A 436 6.58 -10.82 25.81
N LEU A 437 6.04 -11.99 25.42
CA LEU A 437 5.55 -12.23 24.07
C LEU A 437 4.41 -11.26 23.69
N GLU A 438 3.46 -11.02 24.60
CA GLU A 438 2.38 -10.07 24.39
C GLU A 438 2.93 -8.64 24.23
N LYS A 439 3.89 -8.22 25.05
CA LYS A 439 4.58 -6.92 24.90
C LYS A 439 5.30 -6.82 23.56
N ALA A 440 6.01 -7.88 23.14
CA ALA A 440 6.71 -7.93 21.86
C ALA A 440 5.75 -7.78 20.67
N PHE A 441 4.60 -8.46 20.74
CA PHE A 441 3.56 -8.35 19.72
C PHE A 441 2.97 -6.93 19.68
N ASN A 442 2.61 -6.37 20.82
CA ASN A 442 2.11 -5.00 20.92
C ASN A 442 3.14 -3.98 20.42
N TYR A 443 4.43 -4.18 20.74
CA TYR A 443 5.52 -3.34 20.21
C TYR A 443 5.56 -3.37 18.68
N CYS A 444 5.38 -4.54 18.06
CA CYS A 444 5.30 -4.65 16.60
C CYS A 444 4.10 -3.86 16.04
N GLU A 445 2.95 -3.96 16.70
CA GLU A 445 1.73 -3.24 16.32
C GLU A 445 1.92 -1.72 16.39
N ASP A 446 2.52 -1.24 17.48
CA ASP A 446 2.68 0.19 17.74
C ASP A 446 3.78 0.83 16.88
N ASN A 447 4.83 0.06 16.55
CA ASN A 447 6.00 0.56 15.81
C ASN A 447 6.06 0.09 14.33
N ASN A 448 4.98 -0.51 13.82
CA ASN A 448 4.85 -0.95 12.43
C ASN A 448 5.93 -1.96 11.98
N TYR A 449 6.24 -2.93 12.84
CA TYR A 449 7.01 -4.11 12.47
C TYR A 449 6.09 -5.30 12.15
N VAL A 450 6.51 -6.15 11.21
CA VAL A 450 5.93 -7.47 11.03
C VAL A 450 6.62 -8.42 11.98
N PRO A 451 5.92 -9.08 12.91
CA PRO A 451 6.55 -10.05 13.80
C PRO A 451 7.00 -11.29 13.04
N VAL A 452 8.17 -11.80 13.39
CA VAL A 452 8.73 -13.06 12.92
C VAL A 452 8.99 -13.94 14.14
N PHE A 453 8.08 -14.86 14.40
CA PHE A 453 8.12 -15.75 15.57
C PHE A 453 9.05 -16.93 15.30
N CYS A 454 10.07 -17.11 16.11
CA CYS A 454 11.11 -18.12 15.94
C CYS A 454 11.06 -19.15 17.04
N GLY A 455 10.70 -20.41 16.73
CA GLY A 455 10.66 -21.54 17.65
C GLY A 455 9.52 -21.51 18.67
N PHE A 456 8.40 -20.86 18.36
CA PHE A 456 7.22 -20.88 19.22
C PHE A 456 6.35 -22.09 18.93
N LYS A 457 6.09 -22.91 19.97
CA LYS A 457 5.24 -24.11 19.88
C LYS A 457 3.75 -23.75 19.76
N ASN A 458 3.31 -22.75 20.49
CA ASN A 458 1.94 -22.27 20.48
C ASN A 458 1.92 -20.75 20.47
N LEU A 459 1.18 -20.18 19.54
CA LEU A 459 0.93 -18.75 19.46
C LEU A 459 -0.55 -18.47 19.73
N PRO A 460 -0.90 -17.36 20.39
CA PRO A 460 -2.29 -16.94 20.54
C PRO A 460 -2.98 -16.77 19.19
N ASN A 461 -4.25 -17.19 19.06
CA ASN A 461 -5.01 -17.18 17.81
C ASN A 461 -5.12 -15.82 17.12
N ASN A 462 -4.88 -14.75 17.85
CA ASN A 462 -4.93 -13.38 17.33
C ASN A 462 -3.57 -12.87 16.85
N TYR A 463 -2.51 -13.67 16.92
CA TYR A 463 -1.19 -13.29 16.42
C TYR A 463 -1.09 -13.60 14.93
N TYR A 464 -0.28 -12.83 14.22
CA TYR A 464 -0.03 -12.95 12.80
C TYR A 464 1.40 -12.54 12.48
N GLY A 465 1.90 -12.95 11.34
CA GLY A 465 3.25 -12.62 10.88
C GLY A 465 3.90 -13.79 10.16
N TYR A 466 5.19 -13.97 10.40
CA TYR A 466 5.91 -15.14 9.95
C TYR A 466 6.21 -16.05 11.14
N GLN A 467 6.23 -17.34 10.90
CA GLN A 467 6.65 -18.34 11.91
C GLN A 467 7.79 -19.15 11.33
N ILE A 468 8.96 -19.10 11.98
CA ILE A 468 10.13 -19.91 11.64
C ILE A 468 10.20 -21.09 12.60
N ILE A 469 10.18 -22.28 12.03
CA ILE A 469 10.32 -23.56 12.77
C ILE A 469 11.47 -24.35 12.17
N THR A 470 12.19 -25.12 12.99
CA THR A 470 13.22 -26.01 12.48
C THR A 470 12.61 -27.27 11.86
N TYR A 471 13.27 -27.86 10.87
CA TYR A 471 12.79 -29.14 10.29
C TYR A 471 12.69 -30.24 11.36
N LYS A 472 13.64 -30.28 12.30
CA LYS A 472 13.66 -31.24 13.41
C LYS A 472 12.43 -31.11 14.31
N ASP A 473 12.05 -29.88 14.71
CA ASP A 473 10.88 -29.64 15.56
C ASP A 473 9.59 -29.91 14.80
N TYR A 474 9.57 -29.63 13.50
CA TYR A 474 8.44 -29.90 12.62
C TYR A 474 8.14 -31.41 12.52
N ILE A 475 9.16 -32.28 12.26
CA ILE A 475 8.97 -33.74 12.14
C ILE A 475 8.64 -34.42 13.48
N SER A 476 9.15 -33.89 14.60
CA SER A 476 8.80 -34.35 15.93
C SER A 476 7.38 -34.01 16.36
N LYS A 477 6.66 -33.19 15.57
CA LYS A 477 5.34 -32.65 15.88
C LYS A 477 5.29 -31.79 17.15
N GLU A 478 6.44 -31.30 17.58
CA GLU A 478 6.54 -30.42 18.74
C GLU A 478 6.03 -29.00 18.41
N ASP A 479 6.38 -28.50 17.23
CA ASP A 479 5.93 -27.19 16.76
C ASP A 479 4.74 -27.32 15.80
N ARG A 480 3.72 -26.49 16.01
CA ARG A 480 2.57 -26.39 15.11
C ARG A 480 2.65 -25.11 14.29
N ILE A 481 2.33 -25.27 13.01
CA ILE A 481 2.13 -24.11 12.15
C ILE A 481 0.85 -23.40 12.59
N HIS A 482 0.97 -22.13 12.92
CA HIS A 482 -0.17 -21.30 13.31
C HIS A 482 -0.94 -20.82 12.07
N ASP A 483 -2.27 -21.00 12.04
CA ASP A 483 -3.12 -20.73 10.88
C ASP A 483 -3.03 -19.28 10.35
N SER A 484 -2.66 -18.34 11.22
CA SER A 484 -2.55 -16.92 10.91
C SER A 484 -1.14 -16.46 10.58
N CYS A 485 -0.17 -17.37 10.55
CA CYS A 485 1.22 -17.08 10.24
C CYS A 485 1.64 -17.70 8.91
N ILE A 486 2.57 -17.04 8.22
CA ILE A 486 3.21 -17.59 7.03
C ILE A 486 4.38 -18.45 7.49
N PRO A 487 4.35 -19.78 7.27
CA PRO A 487 5.39 -20.66 7.74
C PRO A 487 6.67 -20.53 6.92
N GLN A 488 7.81 -20.57 7.61
CA GLN A 488 9.15 -20.71 7.04
C GLN A 488 9.84 -21.87 7.74
N LEU A 489 10.38 -22.79 6.95
CA LEU A 489 11.09 -23.97 7.50
C LEU A 489 12.60 -23.72 7.44
N LEU A 490 13.24 -23.76 8.61
CA LEU A 490 14.69 -23.72 8.73
C LEU A 490 15.23 -25.15 8.66
N ILE A 491 16.11 -25.40 7.69
CA ILE A 491 16.66 -26.71 7.39
C ILE A 491 18.16 -26.60 7.10
N THR A 492 18.96 -27.57 7.51
CA THR A 492 20.39 -27.64 7.17
C THR A 492 20.61 -28.47 5.90
N GLU A 493 21.74 -28.26 5.20
CA GLU A 493 22.10 -29.07 4.05
C GLU A 493 22.17 -30.57 4.39
N GLU A 494 22.57 -30.92 5.62
CA GLU A 494 22.64 -32.31 6.08
C GLU A 494 21.28 -32.98 6.20
N GLU A 495 20.24 -32.23 6.56
CA GLU A 495 18.86 -32.71 6.66
C GLU A 495 18.19 -32.91 5.30
N LEU A 496 18.79 -32.41 4.21
CA LEU A 496 18.32 -32.65 2.84
C LEU A 496 18.63 -34.08 2.40
N THR A 497 17.66 -34.98 2.54
CA THR A 497 17.78 -36.42 2.21
C THR A 497 16.56 -36.88 1.41
N LYS A 498 16.62 -38.10 0.87
CA LYS A 498 15.49 -38.74 0.18
C LYS A 498 14.26 -38.98 1.07
N GLU A 499 14.44 -38.94 2.38
CA GLU A 499 13.37 -39.13 3.36
C GLU A 499 12.69 -37.83 3.73
N LEU A 500 13.09 -36.74 3.11
CA LEU A 500 12.52 -35.40 3.37
C LEU A 500 11.02 -35.39 3.07
N SER A 501 10.22 -35.15 4.08
CA SER A 501 8.76 -35.05 3.95
C SER A 501 8.29 -33.66 4.34
N ILE A 502 7.90 -32.87 3.35
CA ILE A 502 7.45 -31.48 3.53
C ILE A 502 6.04 -31.33 2.95
N PRO A 503 5.08 -30.78 3.71
CA PRO A 503 3.76 -30.48 3.16
C PRO A 503 3.82 -29.42 2.07
N ASN A 504 3.00 -29.55 1.05
CA ASN A 504 2.86 -28.58 -0.02
C ASN A 504 2.42 -27.17 0.45
N LEU A 505 2.00 -27.04 1.69
CA LEU A 505 1.65 -25.76 2.32
C LEU A 505 2.88 -24.89 2.61
N ILE A 506 4.04 -25.49 2.89
CA ILE A 506 5.28 -24.77 3.19
C ILE A 506 5.97 -24.46 1.88
N LYS A 507 6.06 -23.16 1.56
CA LYS A 507 6.69 -22.64 0.33
C LYS A 507 7.95 -21.83 0.59
N ASN A 508 8.27 -21.53 1.84
CA ASN A 508 9.40 -20.70 2.21
C ASN A 508 10.39 -21.49 3.08
N PHE A 509 11.66 -21.52 2.65
CA PHE A 509 12.71 -22.26 3.27
C PHE A 509 13.92 -21.38 3.58
N ILE A 510 14.52 -21.57 4.74
CA ILE A 510 15.84 -21.06 5.10
C ILE A 510 16.79 -22.26 5.12
N VAL A 511 17.73 -22.29 4.18
CA VAL A 511 18.64 -23.42 4.00
C VAL A 511 20.03 -23.03 4.46
N HIS A 512 20.53 -23.64 5.52
CA HIS A 512 21.89 -23.44 6.01
C HIS A 512 22.86 -24.37 5.28
N CYS A 513 23.95 -23.82 4.79
CA CYS A 513 25.03 -24.54 4.15
C CYS A 513 26.39 -23.98 4.57
N GLU A 514 27.33 -24.82 4.92
CA GLU A 514 28.69 -24.36 5.20
C GLU A 514 29.49 -24.10 3.93
N LYS A 515 30.49 -23.21 4.01
CA LYS A 515 31.28 -22.75 2.86
C LYS A 515 31.95 -23.88 2.07
N ASP A 516 32.32 -24.96 2.71
CA ASP A 516 32.98 -26.14 2.13
C ASP A 516 32.01 -27.18 1.58
N ARG A 517 30.69 -26.96 1.70
CA ARG A 517 29.64 -27.93 1.31
C ARG A 517 28.73 -27.44 0.18
N LEU A 518 29.16 -26.42 -0.58
CA LEU A 518 28.35 -25.86 -1.67
C LEU A 518 27.99 -26.87 -2.76
N SER A 519 28.93 -27.76 -3.15
CA SER A 519 28.67 -28.82 -4.12
C SER A 519 27.65 -29.83 -3.60
N CYS A 520 27.74 -30.22 -2.32
CA CYS A 520 26.76 -31.08 -1.70
C CYS A 520 25.35 -30.48 -1.68
N LEU A 521 25.27 -29.17 -1.44
CA LEU A 521 23.98 -28.47 -1.48
C LEU A 521 23.34 -28.51 -2.87
N ILE A 522 24.11 -28.26 -3.92
CA ILE A 522 23.61 -28.33 -5.32
C ILE A 522 23.00 -29.70 -5.62
N GLU A 523 23.66 -30.79 -5.24
CA GLU A 523 23.16 -32.13 -5.44
C GLU A 523 21.85 -32.45 -4.71
N LYS A 524 21.58 -31.74 -3.59
CA LYS A 524 20.47 -32.05 -2.70
C LYS A 524 19.29 -31.08 -2.81
N LEU A 525 19.45 -29.91 -3.42
CA LEU A 525 18.37 -28.90 -3.51
C LEU A 525 17.07 -29.45 -4.09
N HIS A 526 17.17 -30.41 -5.02
CA HIS A 526 16.01 -31.03 -5.66
C HIS A 526 15.07 -31.75 -4.68
N TYR A 527 15.54 -32.16 -3.50
CA TYR A 527 14.68 -32.76 -2.46
C TYR A 527 13.65 -31.75 -1.91
N ILE A 528 13.91 -30.44 -2.01
CA ILE A 528 12.94 -29.42 -1.60
C ILE A 528 11.93 -29.14 -2.70
N TYR A 529 12.37 -28.95 -3.96
CA TYR A 529 11.50 -28.44 -5.01
C TYR A 529 10.99 -29.52 -5.99
N GLY A 530 11.48 -30.74 -5.91
CA GLY A 530 11.08 -31.83 -6.82
C GLY A 530 9.59 -32.16 -6.73
N ASP A 531 9.06 -32.31 -5.52
CA ASP A 531 7.63 -32.57 -5.24
C ASP A 531 6.86 -31.33 -4.83
N ASN A 532 7.54 -30.22 -4.48
CA ASN A 532 6.96 -28.99 -3.96
C ASN A 532 7.23 -27.80 -4.88
N HIS A 533 6.39 -27.60 -5.88
CA HIS A 533 6.56 -26.54 -6.88
C HIS A 533 6.43 -25.12 -6.33
N ASN A 534 7.08 -24.16 -6.99
CA ASN A 534 7.00 -22.72 -6.70
C ASN A 534 7.46 -22.35 -5.28
N VAL A 535 8.64 -22.82 -4.89
CA VAL A 535 9.22 -22.57 -3.57
C VAL A 535 10.17 -21.37 -3.57
N ASN A 536 10.31 -20.75 -2.38
CA ASN A 536 11.27 -19.70 -2.11
C ASN A 536 12.37 -20.24 -1.19
N LEU A 537 13.59 -20.28 -1.69
CA LEU A 537 14.77 -20.75 -0.96
C LEU A 537 15.63 -19.56 -0.54
N ASN A 538 15.80 -19.38 0.76
CA ASN A 538 16.73 -18.41 1.34
C ASN A 538 17.98 -19.16 1.79
N ILE A 539 18.95 -19.30 0.92
CA ILE A 539 20.20 -19.99 1.20
C ILE A 539 21.10 -19.07 2.02
N MET A 540 21.55 -19.55 3.17
CA MET A 540 22.43 -18.87 4.12
C MET A 540 23.75 -19.64 4.22
N ILE A 541 24.83 -19.05 3.67
CA ILE A 541 26.17 -19.66 3.71
C ILE A 541 26.84 -19.28 5.02
N THR A 542 27.26 -20.30 5.77
CA THR A 542 27.78 -20.18 7.12
C THR A 542 29.30 -20.41 7.19
N GLU A 543 29.99 -19.86 8.19
CA GLU A 543 31.44 -19.92 8.35
C GLU A 543 31.86 -20.58 9.67
N ASN A 544 31.08 -21.52 10.19
CA ASN A 544 31.21 -21.88 11.60
C ASN A 544 32.52 -22.60 11.97
N GLN A 545 33.01 -23.57 11.19
CA GLN A 545 34.19 -24.36 11.58
C GLN A 545 35.11 -24.73 10.40
N CYS A 546 34.93 -24.11 9.25
CA CYS A 546 35.72 -24.46 8.08
C CYS A 546 36.94 -23.51 7.92
N ASP A 547 38.12 -24.08 7.82
CA ASP A 547 39.38 -23.38 7.45
C ASP A 547 39.48 -23.21 5.92
N VAL A 548 38.46 -22.62 5.31
CA VAL A 548 38.47 -22.36 3.87
C VAL A 548 39.08 -20.98 3.62
N THR A 549 40.14 -20.93 2.80
CA THR A 549 40.72 -19.66 2.41
C THR A 549 39.76 -18.85 1.55
N PRO A 550 39.77 -17.52 1.61
CA PRO A 550 38.88 -16.67 0.79
C PRO A 550 38.98 -16.96 -0.71
N GLU A 551 40.19 -17.26 -1.22
CA GLU A 551 40.43 -17.56 -2.64
C GLU A 551 39.79 -18.90 -3.05
N HIS A 552 39.93 -19.92 -2.23
CA HIS A 552 39.31 -21.22 -2.48
C HIS A 552 37.77 -21.06 -2.44
N PHE A 553 37.27 -20.39 -1.43
CA PHE A 553 35.83 -20.14 -1.32
C PHE A 553 35.27 -19.39 -2.54
N VAL A 554 35.91 -18.29 -2.96
CA VAL A 554 35.45 -17.51 -4.13
C VAL A 554 35.45 -18.37 -5.39
N SER A 555 36.45 -19.25 -5.58
CA SER A 555 36.52 -20.16 -6.74
C SER A 555 35.39 -21.19 -6.73
N GLU A 556 35.11 -21.80 -5.59
CA GLU A 556 34.01 -22.76 -5.46
C GLU A 556 32.65 -22.06 -5.54
N TYR A 557 32.54 -20.83 -5.03
CA TYR A 557 31.32 -20.04 -5.10
C TYR A 557 30.96 -19.65 -6.54
N ASP A 558 31.95 -19.30 -7.37
CA ASP A 558 31.72 -19.03 -8.80
C ASP A 558 31.13 -20.26 -9.52
N LYS A 559 31.66 -21.46 -9.26
CA LYS A 559 31.11 -22.71 -9.80
C LYS A 559 29.68 -22.95 -9.31
N PHE A 560 29.48 -22.80 -7.99
CA PHE A 560 28.16 -22.95 -7.36
C PHE A 560 27.11 -22.05 -7.99
N LEU A 561 27.43 -20.77 -8.21
CA LEU A 561 26.52 -19.81 -8.85
C LEU A 561 26.19 -20.18 -10.30
N CYS A 562 27.18 -20.71 -11.05
CA CYS A 562 26.96 -21.19 -12.41
C CYS A 562 25.96 -22.36 -12.44
N GLU A 563 26.14 -23.35 -11.59
CA GLU A 563 25.25 -24.50 -11.47
C GLU A 563 23.86 -24.10 -10.99
N LEU A 564 23.78 -23.23 -9.98
CA LEU A 564 22.54 -22.70 -9.44
C LEU A 564 21.71 -21.96 -10.50
N LYS A 565 22.37 -21.15 -11.34
CA LYS A 565 21.75 -20.48 -12.48
C LYS A 565 21.12 -21.50 -13.43
N ASN A 566 21.86 -22.55 -13.78
CA ASN A 566 21.39 -23.60 -14.69
C ASN A 566 20.16 -24.35 -14.12
N ILE A 567 20.15 -24.63 -12.83
CA ILE A 567 19.00 -25.22 -12.13
C ILE A 567 17.78 -24.29 -12.26
N ILE A 568 17.91 -23.01 -11.93
CA ILE A 568 16.80 -22.05 -12.01
C ILE A 568 16.23 -22.00 -13.44
N ILE A 569 17.08 -21.94 -14.46
CA ILE A 569 16.65 -21.90 -15.86
C ILE A 569 15.89 -23.18 -16.24
N SER A 570 16.40 -24.35 -15.85
CA SER A 570 15.76 -25.64 -16.10
C SER A 570 14.37 -25.71 -15.47
N GLU A 571 14.26 -25.35 -14.20
CA GLU A 571 13.00 -25.39 -13.46
C GLU A 571 11.98 -24.38 -14.03
N TRP A 572 12.40 -23.16 -14.35
CA TRP A 572 11.53 -22.15 -14.95
C TRP A 572 11.06 -22.52 -16.36
N LYS A 573 11.86 -23.22 -17.16
CA LYS A 573 11.42 -23.80 -18.44
C LYS A 573 10.30 -24.83 -18.23
N ASN A 574 10.36 -25.58 -17.14
CA ASN A 574 9.35 -26.57 -16.74
C ASN A 574 8.16 -25.98 -15.98
N LYS A 575 8.05 -24.64 -15.90
CA LYS A 575 7.00 -23.90 -15.16
C LYS A 575 7.01 -24.15 -13.65
N ASN A 576 8.10 -24.62 -13.09
CA ASN A 576 8.34 -24.67 -11.66
C ASN A 576 9.15 -23.43 -11.26
N TYR A 577 8.48 -22.41 -10.75
CA TYR A 577 9.06 -21.09 -10.48
C TYR A 577 9.74 -21.05 -9.12
N ILE A 578 10.89 -21.72 -9.01
CA ILE A 578 11.71 -21.65 -7.80
C ILE A 578 12.41 -20.29 -7.71
N ASN A 579 12.39 -19.70 -6.52
CA ASN A 579 13.11 -18.46 -6.22
C ASN A 579 14.24 -18.75 -5.26
N ILE A 580 15.46 -18.39 -5.63
CA ILE A 580 16.65 -18.60 -4.79
C ILE A 580 17.30 -17.24 -4.53
N ASN A 581 17.30 -16.81 -3.26
CA ASN A 581 17.69 -15.45 -2.83
C ASN A 581 18.99 -14.94 -3.49
N ILE A 582 20.00 -15.78 -3.58
CA ILE A 582 21.35 -15.44 -4.09
C ILE A 582 21.31 -14.87 -5.52
N LEU A 583 20.47 -15.43 -6.40
CA LEU A 583 20.39 -15.02 -7.81
C LEU A 583 19.08 -14.29 -8.18
N THR A 584 17.95 -14.71 -7.61
CA THR A 584 16.67 -14.16 -8.05
C THR A 584 16.31 -12.84 -7.38
N ASN A 585 16.90 -12.52 -6.22
CA ASN A 585 16.64 -11.24 -5.57
C ASN A 585 16.99 -10.02 -6.44
N GLU A 586 18.07 -10.09 -7.20
CA GLU A 586 18.48 -9.06 -8.17
C GLU A 586 17.44 -8.83 -9.28
N LEU A 587 16.76 -9.91 -9.69
CA LEU A 587 15.75 -9.87 -10.75
C LEU A 587 14.43 -9.23 -10.32
N PHE A 588 14.05 -9.41 -9.05
CA PHE A 588 12.77 -8.92 -8.51
C PHE A 588 12.86 -7.56 -7.86
N ALA A 589 14.04 -7.02 -7.70
CA ALA A 589 14.25 -5.83 -6.88
C ALA A 589 14.00 -4.54 -7.63
N ASN A 590 12.89 -3.89 -7.29
CA ASN A 590 12.79 -2.44 -7.40
C ASN A 590 13.35 -1.70 -6.16
N ASN A 591 13.87 -2.42 -5.17
CA ASN A 591 14.33 -1.88 -3.89
C ASN A 591 15.69 -2.47 -3.49
N ASN A 592 16.51 -1.69 -2.80
CA ASN A 592 17.75 -2.12 -2.15
C ASN A 592 17.40 -3.25 -1.15
N ARG A 593 17.76 -4.50 -1.50
CA ARG A 593 17.49 -5.66 -0.64
C ARG A 593 18.80 -6.18 -0.06
N TYR A 594 19.21 -5.62 1.04
CA TYR A 594 20.09 -6.26 2.01
C TYR A 594 19.24 -6.82 3.15
N CYS A 595 19.82 -7.57 4.11
CA CYS A 595 19.07 -8.19 5.20
C CYS A 595 18.35 -7.17 6.11
N GLY A 596 18.66 -5.88 5.96
CA GLY A 596 18.02 -4.79 6.68
C GLY A 596 18.34 -4.73 8.17
N ALA A 597 19.32 -5.52 8.62
CA ALA A 597 19.72 -5.58 10.03
C ALA A 597 20.09 -4.20 10.57
N GLY A 598 19.46 -3.81 11.69
CA GLY A 598 19.61 -2.50 12.31
C GLY A 598 18.81 -1.36 11.67
N GLU A 599 18.23 -1.55 10.49
CA GLU A 599 17.43 -0.54 9.78
C GLU A 599 15.97 -0.98 9.60
N SER A 600 15.73 -1.98 8.78
CA SER A 600 14.40 -2.51 8.50
C SER A 600 14.12 -3.84 9.20
N SER A 601 15.13 -4.48 9.77
CA SER A 601 14.96 -5.65 10.62
C SER A 601 15.70 -5.51 11.94
N LEU A 602 15.05 -5.94 13.00
CA LEU A 602 15.57 -5.96 14.37
C LEU A 602 15.36 -7.33 14.99
N PHE A 603 16.05 -7.55 16.10
CA PHE A 603 15.97 -8.79 16.84
C PHE A 603 15.63 -8.53 18.30
N LEU A 604 14.68 -9.28 18.85
CA LEU A 604 14.31 -9.31 20.26
C LEU A 604 14.67 -10.67 20.84
N SER A 605 15.55 -10.63 21.84
CA SER A 605 15.97 -11.83 22.56
C SER A 605 14.93 -12.30 23.58
N PRO A 606 15.01 -13.56 24.05
CA PRO A 606 14.08 -14.12 25.02
C PRO A 606 14.07 -13.43 26.39
N ASP A 607 15.10 -12.65 26.70
CA ASP A 607 15.21 -11.83 27.93
C ASP A 607 14.74 -10.39 27.76
N GLY A 608 14.14 -10.06 26.58
CA GLY A 608 13.51 -8.75 26.32
C GLY A 608 14.45 -7.64 25.84
N ASN A 609 15.68 -7.96 25.45
CA ASN A 609 16.62 -6.98 24.91
C ASN A 609 16.55 -6.92 23.38
N PHE A 610 16.65 -5.69 22.82
CA PHE A 610 16.78 -5.48 21.38
C PHE A 610 18.22 -5.51 20.93
N TYR A 611 18.45 -6.17 19.79
CA TYR A 611 19.75 -6.22 19.11
C TYR A 611 19.61 -5.79 17.64
N LEU A 612 20.70 -5.37 17.02
CA LEU A 612 20.74 -5.05 15.58
C LEU A 612 20.36 -6.26 14.72
N CYS A 613 20.82 -7.46 15.08
CA CYS A 613 20.40 -8.73 14.48
C CYS A 613 20.69 -9.92 15.41
N SER A 614 20.14 -11.09 15.07
CA SER A 614 20.30 -12.33 15.86
C SER A 614 21.77 -12.79 16.00
N ALA A 615 22.65 -12.46 15.02
CA ALA A 615 24.05 -12.85 15.07
C ALA A 615 24.81 -12.19 16.25
N PHE A 616 24.54 -10.93 16.55
CA PHE A 616 25.13 -10.24 17.71
C PHE A 616 24.72 -10.92 19.02
N TYR A 617 23.46 -11.31 19.15
CA TYR A 617 22.97 -12.07 20.30
C TYR A 617 23.62 -13.44 20.41
N ASN A 618 23.55 -14.24 19.35
CA ASN A 618 24.00 -15.63 19.34
C ASN A 618 25.50 -15.76 19.58
N GLN A 619 26.31 -14.79 19.13
CA GLN A 619 27.76 -14.77 19.29
C GLN A 619 28.22 -14.02 20.56
N ASN A 620 27.28 -13.53 21.36
CA ASN A 620 27.57 -12.75 22.58
C ASN A 620 28.56 -11.60 22.35
N GLN A 621 28.39 -10.89 21.22
CA GLN A 621 29.32 -9.83 20.77
C GLN A 621 28.80 -8.42 21.11
N GLY A 622 27.96 -8.27 22.15
CA GLY A 622 27.32 -6.99 22.47
C GLY A 622 26.21 -6.66 21.49
N GLY A 623 26.01 -5.38 21.18
CA GLY A 623 25.01 -4.96 20.19
C GLY A 623 23.60 -4.80 20.74
N ILE A 624 23.43 -4.75 22.07
CA ILE A 624 22.17 -4.35 22.71
C ILE A 624 21.92 -2.87 22.36
N ILE A 625 20.73 -2.61 21.80
CA ILE A 625 20.33 -1.27 21.35
C ILE A 625 19.11 -0.74 22.11
N GLY A 626 18.63 -1.48 23.08
CA GLY A 626 17.49 -1.15 23.92
C GLY A 626 16.84 -2.37 24.54
N ASN A 627 15.71 -2.17 25.18
CA ASN A 627 14.88 -3.24 25.75
C ASN A 627 13.40 -2.95 25.50
N ILE A 628 12.57 -3.96 25.74
CA ILE A 628 11.13 -3.89 25.43
C ILE A 628 10.37 -2.87 26.31
N GLU A 629 10.89 -2.51 27.47
CA GLU A 629 10.27 -1.55 28.40
C GLU A 629 10.59 -0.10 28.02
N GLU A 630 11.84 0.16 27.64
CA GLU A 630 12.36 1.52 27.36
C GLU A 630 12.36 1.85 25.87
N GLY A 631 12.22 0.82 25.01
CA GLY A 631 12.31 0.97 23.56
C GLY A 631 13.75 0.95 23.05
N ILE A 632 13.94 1.44 21.82
CA ILE A 632 15.20 1.37 21.08
C ILE A 632 15.90 2.71 21.09
N ASN A 633 17.21 2.68 21.30
CA ASN A 633 18.07 3.86 21.12
C ASN A 633 18.38 4.05 19.62
N ASN A 634 17.79 5.07 19.01
CA ASN A 634 17.85 5.35 17.56
C ASN A 634 19.23 5.78 17.03
N ILE A 635 20.25 5.95 17.88
CA ILE A 635 21.59 6.39 17.48
C ILE A 635 22.25 5.42 16.47
N TYR A 636 21.89 4.14 16.51
CA TYR A 636 22.49 3.09 15.68
C TYR A 636 21.89 2.96 14.27
N GLN A 637 20.68 3.43 14.04
CA GLN A 637 19.99 3.23 12.75
C GLN A 637 20.72 3.89 11.57
N ASN A 638 21.27 5.09 11.76
CA ASN A 638 22.01 5.78 10.70
C ASN A 638 23.32 5.08 10.31
N SER A 639 23.96 4.36 11.24
CA SER A 639 25.21 3.65 10.97
C SER A 639 25.03 2.36 10.18
N CYS A 640 23.81 1.80 10.17
CA CYS A 640 23.48 0.60 9.45
C CYS A 640 23.02 0.87 8.00
N ASN A 641 22.66 2.13 7.69
CA ASN A 641 22.16 2.52 6.38
C ASN A 641 23.27 2.43 5.32
N MET A 642 22.91 1.87 4.14
CA MET A 642 23.83 1.73 3.02
C MET A 642 24.28 3.07 2.44
N ASP A 643 23.39 4.06 2.42
CA ASP A 643 23.69 5.39 1.85
C ASP A 643 24.65 6.20 2.74
N SER A 644 24.78 5.85 4.01
CA SER A 644 25.78 6.43 4.93
C SER A 644 27.06 5.62 5.08
N ALA A 645 27.12 4.41 4.49
CA ALA A 645 28.30 3.54 4.58
C ALA A 645 29.43 4.05 3.65
N PRO A 646 30.65 4.29 4.18
CA PRO A 646 31.72 4.97 3.43
C PRO A 646 32.11 4.34 2.10
N LEU A 647 32.11 3.01 2.02
CA LEU A 647 32.46 2.27 0.79
C LEU A 647 31.25 1.91 -0.06
N CYS A 648 30.05 1.81 0.53
CA CYS A 648 28.86 1.28 -0.17
C CYS A 648 28.02 2.37 -0.83
N LYS A 649 28.04 3.60 -0.31
CA LYS A 649 27.19 4.72 -0.80
C LYS A 649 27.33 5.00 -2.30
N ASP A 650 28.55 4.84 -2.84
CA ASP A 650 28.89 5.08 -4.25
C ASP A 650 29.04 3.76 -5.04
N CYS A 651 28.73 2.60 -4.44
CA CYS A 651 28.81 1.31 -5.09
C CYS A 651 27.64 1.09 -6.04
N ASN A 652 27.91 0.53 -7.23
CA ASN A 652 26.87 0.24 -8.20
C ASN A 652 26.13 -1.09 -7.95
N ILE A 653 26.69 -1.95 -7.08
CA ILE A 653 26.05 -3.22 -6.66
C ILE A 653 25.12 -2.93 -5.49
N ARG A 654 23.89 -2.51 -5.80
CA ARG A 654 22.91 -2.03 -4.82
C ARG A 654 22.19 -3.13 -4.04
N HIS A 655 22.28 -4.38 -4.50
CA HIS A 655 21.57 -5.51 -3.91
C HIS A 655 22.47 -6.43 -3.08
N CYS A 656 23.66 -5.96 -2.77
CA CYS A 656 24.62 -6.65 -1.90
C CYS A 656 23.96 -7.06 -0.57
N SER A 657 24.10 -8.34 -0.22
CA SER A 657 23.62 -8.90 1.06
C SER A 657 24.49 -8.48 2.25
N ARG A 658 24.85 -7.21 2.33
CA ARG A 658 25.75 -6.64 3.32
C ARG A 658 25.43 -7.09 4.76
N CYS A 659 26.29 -7.94 5.32
CA CYS A 659 26.13 -8.44 6.69
C CYS A 659 26.90 -7.55 7.68
N ILE A 660 26.19 -6.74 8.45
CA ILE A 660 26.79 -5.83 9.46
C ILE A 660 27.53 -6.58 10.56
N PHE A 661 27.10 -7.80 10.90
CA PHE A 661 27.80 -8.65 11.87
C PHE A 661 29.14 -9.14 11.29
N LYS A 662 29.14 -9.67 10.06
CA LYS A 662 30.38 -10.08 9.35
C LYS A 662 31.33 -8.91 9.16
N ASN A 663 30.82 -7.73 8.83
CA ASN A 663 31.61 -6.52 8.77
C ASN A 663 32.31 -6.26 10.13
N LYS A 664 31.55 -6.22 11.22
CA LYS A 664 32.09 -5.98 12.55
C LYS A 664 33.16 -7.00 12.94
N THR A 665 32.98 -8.25 12.64
CA THR A 665 33.94 -9.33 13.01
C THR A 665 35.18 -9.34 12.13
N LYS A 666 35.05 -9.01 10.81
CA LYS A 666 36.17 -9.06 9.87
C LYS A 666 36.95 -7.75 9.77
N THR A 667 36.27 -6.62 9.86
CA THR A 667 36.90 -5.29 9.65
C THR A 667 36.93 -4.42 10.91
N GLY A 668 36.28 -4.83 11.99
CA GLY A 668 36.12 -4.03 13.21
C GLY A 668 34.98 -2.99 13.11
N GLU A 669 34.41 -2.76 11.93
CA GLU A 669 33.41 -1.72 11.66
C GLU A 669 32.12 -2.29 11.04
N ILE A 670 30.95 -1.88 11.55
CA ILE A 670 29.65 -2.39 11.05
C ILE A 670 29.32 -1.92 9.62
N SER A 671 29.88 -0.78 9.20
CA SER A 671 29.59 -0.13 7.91
C SER A 671 30.62 -0.43 6.84
N ILE A 672 31.71 -1.15 7.15
CA ILE A 672 32.79 -1.48 6.20
C ILE A 672 32.76 -2.97 5.85
N PRO A 673 32.38 -3.35 4.63
CA PRO A 673 32.40 -4.75 4.19
C PRO A 673 33.83 -5.30 4.02
N SER A 674 33.99 -6.62 4.19
CA SER A 674 35.21 -7.31 3.82
C SER A 674 35.32 -7.43 2.30
N GLU A 675 36.56 -7.61 1.79
CA GLU A 675 36.79 -7.83 0.36
C GLU A 675 36.05 -9.08 -0.17
N GLU A 676 36.09 -10.19 0.58
CA GLU A 676 35.35 -11.41 0.25
C GLU A 676 33.86 -11.12 0.02
N GLN A 677 33.23 -10.32 0.89
CA GLN A 677 31.83 -9.97 0.74
C GLN A 677 31.56 -9.12 -0.51
N CYS A 678 32.46 -8.18 -0.83
CA CYS A 678 32.31 -7.38 -2.05
C CYS A 678 32.45 -8.25 -3.31
N VAL A 679 33.39 -9.19 -3.33
CA VAL A 679 33.62 -10.10 -4.46
C VAL A 679 32.46 -11.07 -4.64
N THR A 680 31.98 -11.70 -3.58
CA THR A 680 30.84 -12.63 -3.67
C THR A 680 29.57 -11.93 -4.15
N SER A 681 29.28 -10.73 -3.67
CA SER A 681 28.13 -9.94 -4.13
C SER A 681 28.26 -9.51 -5.60
N TYR A 682 29.48 -9.27 -6.08
CA TYR A 682 29.72 -9.02 -7.50
C TYR A 682 29.44 -10.27 -8.35
N LEU A 683 29.87 -11.45 -7.91
CA LEU A 683 29.60 -12.69 -8.60
C LEU A 683 28.10 -13.00 -8.66
N GLU A 684 27.39 -12.80 -7.54
CA GLU A 684 25.93 -12.92 -7.49
C GLU A 684 25.26 -12.01 -8.54
N TYR A 685 25.67 -10.74 -8.62
CA TYR A 685 25.18 -9.79 -9.61
C TYR A 685 25.49 -10.24 -11.05
N LYS A 686 26.72 -10.70 -11.32
CA LYS A 686 27.15 -11.23 -12.64
C LYS A 686 26.23 -12.35 -13.11
N TYR A 687 26.02 -13.37 -12.26
CA TYR A 687 25.19 -14.52 -12.61
C TYR A 687 23.68 -14.19 -12.67
N SER A 688 23.21 -13.26 -11.87
CA SER A 688 21.85 -12.75 -11.99
C SER A 688 21.61 -12.05 -13.32
N LYS A 689 22.59 -11.29 -13.81
CA LYS A 689 22.56 -10.66 -15.14
C LYS A 689 22.55 -11.70 -16.26
N GLU A 690 23.39 -12.73 -16.17
CA GLU A 690 23.39 -13.84 -17.13
C GLU A 690 22.03 -14.56 -17.12
N LEU A 691 21.45 -14.82 -15.94
CA LEU A 691 20.13 -15.40 -15.79
C LEU A 691 19.05 -14.55 -16.48
N ALA A 692 19.05 -13.23 -16.28
CA ALA A 692 18.13 -12.31 -16.94
C ALA A 692 18.25 -12.35 -18.47
N LYS A 693 19.48 -12.44 -18.98
CA LYS A 693 19.75 -12.57 -20.41
C LYS A 693 19.22 -13.88 -20.96
N GLU A 694 19.52 -15.01 -20.33
CA GLU A 694 19.06 -16.33 -20.76
C GLU A 694 17.53 -16.48 -20.75
N ILE A 695 16.84 -15.86 -19.77
CA ILE A 695 15.37 -15.79 -19.76
C ILE A 695 14.85 -15.10 -21.02
N THR A 696 15.50 -14.00 -21.40
CA THR A 696 15.10 -13.21 -22.58
C THR A 696 15.42 -13.96 -23.88
N ASP A 697 16.63 -14.50 -24.02
CA ASP A 697 17.10 -15.19 -25.23
C ASP A 697 16.32 -16.50 -25.51
N ASN A 698 15.90 -17.19 -24.45
CA ASN A 698 15.10 -18.42 -24.55
C ASN A 698 13.57 -18.16 -24.51
N ASN A 699 13.11 -16.91 -24.48
CA ASN A 699 11.68 -16.56 -24.38
C ASN A 699 10.95 -17.29 -23.23
N ILE A 700 11.58 -17.43 -22.06
CA ILE A 700 10.97 -18.10 -20.91
C ILE A 700 9.83 -17.22 -20.40
N PHE A 701 8.61 -17.75 -20.45
CA PHE A 701 7.45 -17.04 -19.88
C PHE A 701 7.50 -17.10 -18.37
N LEU A 702 7.40 -15.94 -17.71
CA LEU A 702 7.30 -15.81 -16.27
C LEU A 702 5.94 -15.21 -15.89
N PRO A 703 5.26 -15.70 -14.84
CA PRO A 703 4.01 -15.14 -14.36
C PRO A 703 4.17 -13.82 -13.59
N PHE A 704 5.39 -13.29 -13.52
CA PHE A 704 5.76 -12.07 -12.80
C PHE A 704 6.76 -11.24 -13.62
N GLU A 705 6.85 -9.95 -13.31
CA GLU A 705 7.81 -9.05 -13.95
C GLU A 705 9.18 -9.16 -13.29
N ILE A 706 10.22 -9.17 -14.15
CA ILE A 706 11.62 -9.14 -13.72
C ILE A 706 12.32 -7.88 -14.26
N ASN A 707 13.37 -7.44 -13.54
CA ASN A 707 14.26 -6.39 -14.03
C ASN A 707 15.18 -6.93 -15.13
N LYS A 708 14.84 -6.61 -16.38
CA LYS A 708 15.62 -7.02 -17.56
C LYS A 708 16.78 -6.08 -17.89
N LYS A 709 16.91 -4.95 -17.19
CA LYS A 709 17.88 -3.89 -17.47
C LYS A 709 19.05 -3.89 -16.50
N LEU A 710 19.63 -5.05 -16.21
CA LEU A 710 20.88 -5.12 -15.46
C LEU A 710 22.03 -4.70 -16.37
N SER A 711 22.69 -3.56 -16.05
CA SER A 711 23.83 -3.07 -16.83
C SER A 711 25.10 -3.87 -16.54
N TYR A 712 26.02 -3.95 -17.51
CA TYR A 712 27.34 -4.50 -17.24
C TYR A 712 28.08 -3.58 -16.25
N ILE A 713 28.68 -4.18 -15.22
CA ILE A 713 29.52 -3.51 -14.25
C ILE A 713 30.79 -4.35 -14.14
N ALA A 714 31.96 -3.81 -14.53
CA ALA A 714 33.23 -4.43 -14.17
C ALA A 714 33.37 -4.38 -12.63
N TYR A 715 33.98 -5.37 -12.01
CA TYR A 715 34.14 -5.40 -10.56
C TYR A 715 34.77 -4.09 -10.05
N PRO A 716 34.02 -3.25 -9.37
CA PRO A 716 34.56 -2.02 -8.81
C PRO A 716 35.02 -2.33 -7.39
N ASP A 717 36.30 -2.48 -7.14
CA ASP A 717 36.74 -2.45 -5.75
C ASP A 717 36.35 -1.10 -5.13
N PRO A 718 35.48 -1.08 -4.10
CA PRO A 718 35.06 0.18 -3.51
C PRO A 718 36.20 1.02 -2.93
N LEU A 719 37.32 0.38 -2.55
CA LEU A 719 38.53 1.08 -2.06
C LEU A 719 39.28 1.80 -3.16
N GLU A 720 39.29 1.29 -4.39
CA GLU A 720 39.96 1.96 -5.51
C GLU A 720 39.34 3.32 -5.81
N LYS A 721 38.04 3.45 -5.69
CA LYS A 721 37.33 4.74 -5.83
C LYS A 721 37.75 5.76 -4.78
N THR A 722 38.10 5.31 -3.58
CA THR A 722 38.39 6.18 -2.44
C THR A 722 39.85 6.55 -2.31
N ARG A 723 40.78 5.66 -2.70
CA ARG A 723 42.23 5.78 -2.45
C ARG A 723 43.11 5.70 -3.68
N GLY A 724 42.53 5.43 -4.86
CA GLY A 724 43.27 5.24 -6.10
C GLY A 724 43.87 3.83 -6.25
N SER A 725 44.24 3.49 -7.50
CA SER A 725 44.79 2.19 -7.88
C SER A 725 46.13 1.94 -7.20
N GLY A 726 46.18 1.19 -6.14
CA GLY A 726 47.42 0.85 -5.44
C GLY A 726 47.28 0.61 -3.95
N TYR A 727 46.15 0.96 -3.40
CA TYR A 727 45.83 0.65 -2.02
C TYR A 727 45.29 -0.79 -1.93
N MET A 728 45.90 -1.52 -1.06
CA MET A 728 45.74 -2.93 -0.75
C MET A 728 44.36 -3.54 -0.95
N SER A 729 44.26 -4.50 -1.69
CA SER A 729 43.40 -5.71 -1.73
C SER A 729 43.43 -6.34 -3.13
N ARG A 730 44.65 -6.49 -3.62
CA ARG A 730 44.88 -6.99 -4.97
C ARG A 730 44.64 -8.48 -5.13
N HIS A 731 44.39 -9.21 -4.03
CA HIS A 731 44.47 -10.65 -4.06
C HIS A 731 43.20 -11.28 -4.70
N LEU A 732 42.04 -10.92 -4.20
CA LEU A 732 40.77 -11.41 -4.76
C LEU A 732 40.40 -10.70 -6.07
N ASN A 733 40.74 -9.42 -6.23
CA ASN A 733 40.62 -8.70 -7.50
C ASN A 733 41.39 -9.38 -8.64
N THR A 734 42.59 -9.87 -8.38
CA THR A 734 43.38 -10.58 -9.37
C THR A 734 42.72 -11.92 -9.79
N LEU A 735 42.04 -12.57 -8.82
CA LEU A 735 41.33 -13.81 -9.08
C LEU A 735 40.05 -13.55 -9.92
N VAL A 736 39.26 -12.55 -9.58
CA VAL A 736 38.05 -12.18 -10.35
C VAL A 736 38.39 -11.77 -11.76
N ASN A 737 39.42 -10.96 -11.96
CA ASN A 737 39.91 -10.58 -13.29
C ASN A 737 40.46 -11.75 -14.12
N LYS A 738 40.87 -12.85 -13.49
CA LYS A 738 41.23 -14.10 -14.19
C LYS A 738 40.01 -14.95 -14.56
N MET A 739 38.94 -14.89 -13.73
CA MET A 739 37.66 -15.57 -14.02
C MET A 739 36.87 -14.88 -15.12
N GLU A 740 37.09 -13.59 -15.37
CA GLU A 740 36.42 -12.83 -16.44
C GLU A 740 37.12 -12.99 -17.82
N LYS A 741 38.35 -13.45 -17.87
CA LYS A 741 39.09 -13.78 -19.10
C LYS A 741 38.87 -15.24 -19.53
#